data_05b065373d9eb27a922defdf72bdc7a0
#
_entry.id   05b065373d9eb27a922defdf72bdc7a0
#
_cell.length_a   1.000
_cell.length_b   1.000
_cell.length_c   1.000
_cell.angle_alpha   90.00
_cell.angle_beta   90.00
_cell.angle_gamma   90.00
#
_symmetry.space_group_name_H-M   'P 1'
#
loop_
_entity.id
_entity.type
_entity.pdbx_description
1 polymer ?
#
loop_
_entity_poly.entity_id
_entity_poly.type
_entity_poly.pdbx_seq_one_letter_code
_entity_poly.pdbx_strand_id
1 'polypeptide(L)'
;MSKISIARFRAAIRRIASEAIASGERRLILIAGRGSLRYGCLAIRIYCKLVRRKVSLLYSADTDQTGALMGLDYVKDELKDLVHLDALSLDESDLALGGTWDLLLVDFSKQFRANDLGRLTETVRGGGIIVFCIPPIDEWLSTLTPFERKLISKPYTEDDVKHLFKRRFISKILEHPGVWLIDLEKGVVHGEVVKVVEHAPTRFTVDMYGIPLTEDQLRTIEVFQKLIEAKGRSCLLVVADRGRGKSAAIGLGLAWYTKKLLDEGKSRFILLTAPELVNVRTLIEFLVKGLDILRIGYSVRELGGVIRRIEVGNVEITYTQPVIAAKSRVSVKVVDEAAGIPIPLLLGILRSSRVSVFSSTIHGYEGAGRGFSVRFMKALKEDPTLNVEHVRLETPIRYPKDDPVEKWLYDTLLLDAEPDRIEGEPIPELVNYKRIGKEDLSRDEDLLKGLYGIYVLAHYRNRPNDLAILLDAPHHSARALVYDGKVIVSLWVAEEGGLTFTSREDMLREAESSGHVIPSRIALHCGVVDFFKLRGLRIVRIATHPSFTGRGFGSKALSMLESESIGTYHWVGASFGASEELVRFWLRNGYIPLHLSPSINPVSGEYSLIVVKPLTEDAYRYVAQANVEFRIRLIESLYDVYSKLELSIARLLLSIGLGGMRVELTQSQEARVREYSRGILSYEASCDSVKALAKMHFISKPEDRVKLEGYEEELMIAKLFMGMDWESIRRTLKIDKPLDCMRRIVGRMVERYLDGSG
;
A
#
# COMPACT_ATOMS: atom_id res chain seq x y z
N MET A 1 39.44 24.91 -6.22
CA MET A 1 39.53 23.44 -6.37
C MET A 1 39.48 23.12 -7.88
N SER A 2 40.36 22.27 -8.38
CA SER A 2 40.46 21.98 -9.81
C SER A 2 39.39 20.97 -10.22
N LYS A 3 38.67 21.27 -11.32
CA LYS A 3 37.75 20.32 -11.96
C LYS A 3 38.45 18.98 -12.21
N ILE A 4 37.70 17.87 -12.17
CA ILE A 4 38.26 16.54 -12.46
C ILE A 4 38.85 16.50 -13.87
N SER A 5 40.09 16.00 -14.02
CA SER A 5 40.66 15.78 -15.36
C SER A 5 39.99 14.57 -16.03
N ILE A 6 39.82 14.64 -17.34
CA ILE A 6 39.23 13.53 -18.13
C ILE A 6 40.02 12.23 -17.94
N ALA A 7 41.35 12.33 -17.80
CA ALA A 7 42.22 11.16 -17.58
C ALA A 7 41.91 10.50 -16.23
N ARG A 8 41.76 11.26 -15.14
CA ARG A 8 41.41 10.78 -13.82
C ARG A 8 40.00 10.14 -13.79
N PHE A 9 39.05 10.82 -14.46
CA PHE A 9 37.69 10.26 -14.61
C PHE A 9 37.73 8.90 -15.34
N ARG A 10 38.39 8.83 -16.47
CA ARG A 10 38.53 7.57 -17.26
C ARG A 10 39.19 6.45 -16.45
N ALA A 11 40.21 6.76 -15.67
CA ALA A 11 40.89 5.78 -14.81
C ALA A 11 39.94 5.26 -13.72
N ALA A 12 39.17 6.14 -13.06
CA ALA A 12 38.19 5.76 -12.07
C ALA A 12 37.10 4.82 -12.66
N ILE A 13 36.49 5.23 -13.79
CA ILE A 13 35.45 4.41 -14.43
C ILE A 13 35.99 3.06 -14.89
N ARG A 14 37.20 3.00 -15.47
CA ARG A 14 37.80 1.72 -15.87
C ARG A 14 37.95 0.79 -14.68
N ARG A 15 38.43 1.29 -13.54
CA ARG A 15 38.57 0.51 -12.32
C ARG A 15 37.24 -0.03 -11.85
N ILE A 16 36.23 0.86 -11.67
CA ILE A 16 34.89 0.50 -11.18
C ILE A 16 34.22 -0.53 -12.10
N ALA A 17 34.27 -0.29 -13.42
CA ALA A 17 33.69 -1.21 -14.39
C ALA A 17 34.43 -2.58 -14.42
N SER A 18 35.77 -2.60 -14.29
CA SER A 18 36.53 -3.83 -14.22
C SER A 18 36.21 -4.63 -12.95
N GLU A 19 36.02 -3.95 -11.82
CA GLU A 19 35.55 -4.58 -10.56
C GLU A 19 34.17 -5.22 -10.75
N ALA A 20 33.19 -4.49 -11.31
CA ALA A 20 31.86 -5.01 -11.60
C ALA A 20 31.90 -6.29 -12.44
N ILE A 21 32.64 -6.25 -13.54
CA ILE A 21 32.78 -7.36 -14.48
C ILE A 21 33.46 -8.57 -13.81
N ALA A 22 34.52 -8.34 -13.03
CA ALA A 22 35.32 -9.42 -12.42
C ALA A 22 34.58 -10.10 -11.26
N SER A 23 33.83 -9.33 -10.41
CA SER A 23 33.07 -9.89 -9.30
C SER A 23 31.70 -10.43 -9.72
N GLY A 24 31.19 -10.05 -10.88
CA GLY A 24 29.81 -10.32 -11.26
C GLY A 24 28.77 -9.54 -10.44
N GLU A 25 29.21 -8.61 -9.58
CA GLU A 25 28.34 -7.74 -8.80
C GLU A 25 28.05 -6.43 -9.55
N ARG A 26 27.01 -5.73 -9.14
CA ARG A 26 26.72 -4.38 -9.68
C ARG A 26 27.58 -3.33 -9.00
N ARG A 27 27.83 -2.24 -9.72
CA ARG A 27 28.40 -1.01 -9.14
C ARG A 27 27.52 0.19 -9.47
N LEU A 28 27.37 1.09 -8.52
CA LEU A 28 26.62 2.32 -8.69
C LEU A 28 27.59 3.51 -8.68
N ILE A 29 27.37 4.44 -9.60
CA ILE A 29 28.20 5.64 -9.77
C ILE A 29 27.26 6.85 -9.81
N LEU A 30 27.33 7.70 -8.79
CA LEU A 30 26.70 9.01 -8.81
C LEU A 30 27.68 10.03 -9.39
N ILE A 31 27.32 10.64 -10.50
CA ILE A 31 28.10 11.70 -11.15
C ILE A 31 27.41 13.04 -10.88
N ALA A 32 28.07 13.90 -10.10
CA ALA A 32 27.56 15.20 -9.71
C ALA A 32 28.34 16.32 -10.39
N GLY A 33 27.64 17.29 -10.97
CA GLY A 33 28.26 18.47 -11.57
C GLY A 33 27.67 18.88 -12.92
N ARG A 34 28.12 20.03 -13.44
CA ARG A 34 27.68 20.50 -14.74
C ARG A 34 28.12 19.56 -15.85
N GLY A 35 27.16 19.14 -16.67
CA GLY A 35 27.41 18.18 -17.75
C GLY A 35 27.52 16.72 -17.27
N SER A 36 26.99 16.38 -16.10
CA SER A 36 26.97 15.02 -15.52
C SER A 36 26.48 13.98 -16.53
N LEU A 37 25.45 14.25 -17.32
CA LEU A 37 24.94 13.35 -18.37
C LEU A 37 26.03 13.02 -19.43
N ARG A 38 26.84 14.03 -19.85
CA ARG A 38 27.95 13.80 -20.77
C ARG A 38 28.99 12.83 -20.20
N TYR A 39 29.31 12.98 -18.91
CA TYR A 39 30.23 12.08 -18.22
C TYR A 39 29.57 10.70 -17.97
N GLY A 40 28.24 10.66 -17.79
CA GLY A 40 27.47 9.42 -17.76
C GLY A 40 27.61 8.63 -19.06
N CYS A 41 27.40 9.26 -20.22
CA CYS A 41 27.61 8.64 -21.53
C CYS A 41 29.06 8.19 -21.71
N LEU A 42 30.04 8.98 -21.23
CA LEU A 42 31.45 8.57 -21.27
C LEU A 42 31.73 7.34 -20.40
N ALA A 43 31.09 7.21 -19.22
CA ALA A 43 31.21 6.04 -18.36
C ALA A 43 30.64 4.78 -19.04
N ILE A 44 29.45 4.88 -19.65
CA ILE A 44 28.84 3.80 -20.43
C ILE A 44 29.75 3.38 -21.59
N ARG A 45 30.29 4.35 -22.34
CA ARG A 45 31.22 4.10 -23.44
C ARG A 45 32.50 3.35 -23.00
N ILE A 46 33.04 3.67 -21.82
CA ILE A 46 34.22 2.98 -21.24
C ILE A 46 33.86 1.56 -20.89
N TYR A 47 32.70 1.31 -20.27
CA TYR A 47 32.22 -0.02 -19.96
C TYR A 47 32.05 -0.87 -21.21
N CYS A 48 31.39 -0.37 -22.26
CA CYS A 48 31.22 -1.08 -23.53
C CYS A 48 32.53 -1.52 -24.16
N LYS A 49 33.59 -0.65 -24.08
CA LYS A 49 34.93 -1.02 -24.56
C LYS A 49 35.60 -2.14 -23.79
N LEU A 50 35.32 -2.28 -22.50
CA LEU A 50 35.85 -3.37 -21.67
C LEU A 50 35.16 -4.70 -21.97
N VAL A 51 33.84 -4.69 -22.12
CA VAL A 51 33.04 -5.89 -22.37
C VAL A 51 33.18 -6.40 -23.82
N ARG A 52 33.53 -5.54 -24.77
CA ARG A 52 33.74 -5.85 -26.21
C ARG A 52 32.54 -6.51 -26.89
N ARG A 53 31.32 -6.22 -26.43
CA ARG A 53 30.07 -6.63 -27.05
C ARG A 53 29.04 -5.50 -26.95
N LYS A 54 28.04 -5.53 -27.80
CA LYS A 54 26.89 -4.64 -27.67
C LYS A 54 26.08 -5.04 -26.43
N VAL A 55 25.72 -4.07 -25.60
CA VAL A 55 25.04 -4.27 -24.31
C VAL A 55 23.69 -3.57 -24.30
N SER A 56 22.76 -4.03 -23.47
CA SER A 56 21.49 -3.38 -23.26
C SER A 56 21.64 -2.25 -22.25
N LEU A 57 21.08 -1.08 -22.60
CA LEU A 57 21.08 0.11 -21.75
C LEU A 57 19.64 0.61 -21.55
N LEU A 58 19.23 0.78 -20.31
CA LEU A 58 18.03 1.57 -19.99
C LEU A 58 18.45 3.02 -19.69
N TYR A 59 17.87 3.96 -20.42
CA TYR A 59 17.97 5.38 -20.11
C TYR A 59 16.66 5.88 -19.50
N SER A 60 16.74 6.66 -18.42
CA SER A 60 15.57 7.28 -17.83
C SER A 60 15.85 8.72 -17.41
N ALA A 61 14.91 9.60 -17.70
CA ALA A 61 14.94 11.02 -17.36
C ALA A 61 13.52 11.57 -17.23
N ASP A 62 13.40 12.84 -16.85
CA ASP A 62 12.13 13.56 -16.91
C ASP A 62 11.79 13.96 -18.36
N THR A 63 10.54 14.32 -18.61
CA THR A 63 10.11 14.88 -19.90
C THR A 63 10.17 16.41 -19.88
N ASP A 64 10.39 17.00 -21.04
CA ASP A 64 10.27 18.44 -21.24
C ASP A 64 8.80 18.88 -21.44
N GLN A 65 8.59 20.17 -21.70
CA GLN A 65 7.24 20.72 -21.92
C GLN A 65 6.53 20.16 -23.17
N THR A 66 7.26 19.56 -24.10
CA THR A 66 6.72 18.92 -25.30
C THR A 66 6.40 17.43 -25.09
N GLY A 67 6.73 16.88 -23.93
CA GLY A 67 6.61 15.46 -23.62
C GLY A 67 7.80 14.62 -24.13
N ALA A 68 8.83 15.25 -24.70
CA ALA A 68 10.03 14.55 -25.13
C ALA A 68 10.94 14.24 -23.93
N LEU A 69 11.59 13.07 -23.96
CA LEU A 69 12.49 12.64 -22.90
C LEU A 69 13.79 13.49 -22.94
N MET A 70 14.07 14.17 -21.84
CA MET A 70 15.21 15.06 -21.74
C MET A 70 16.52 14.32 -21.99
N GLY A 71 17.39 14.90 -22.81
CA GLY A 71 18.72 14.37 -23.12
C GLY A 71 18.76 13.11 -24.00
N LEU A 72 17.61 12.55 -24.41
CA LEU A 72 17.55 11.30 -25.16
C LEU A 72 18.34 11.35 -26.48
N ASP A 73 18.17 12.42 -27.25
CA ASP A 73 18.87 12.53 -28.53
C ASP A 73 20.39 12.60 -28.37
N TYR A 74 20.85 13.32 -27.34
CA TYR A 74 22.26 13.34 -26.96
C TYR A 74 22.77 11.94 -26.59
N VAL A 75 22.03 11.18 -25.79
CA VAL A 75 22.38 9.81 -25.38
C VAL A 75 22.42 8.88 -26.60
N LYS A 76 21.43 8.99 -27.51
CA LYS A 76 21.39 8.23 -28.77
C LYS A 76 22.63 8.52 -29.64
N ASP A 77 22.96 9.77 -29.82
CA ASP A 77 24.12 10.17 -30.69
C ASP A 77 25.44 9.71 -30.07
N GLU A 78 25.61 9.86 -28.76
CA GLU A 78 26.84 9.51 -28.06
C GLU A 78 27.08 8.01 -27.94
N LEU A 79 26.03 7.20 -27.89
CA LEU A 79 26.11 5.74 -27.61
C LEU A 79 25.70 4.89 -28.81
N LYS A 80 25.39 5.49 -29.91
CA LYS A 80 24.99 4.89 -31.18
C LYS A 80 25.67 3.60 -31.49
N ASP A 81 25.75 2.68 -31.90
CA ASP A 81 26.47 1.46 -32.22
C ASP A 81 27.03 0.66 -31.00
N LEU A 82 27.04 1.24 -29.82
CA LEU A 82 27.62 0.62 -28.62
C LEU A 82 26.58 -0.12 -27.77
N VAL A 83 25.31 0.32 -27.81
CA VAL A 83 24.26 -0.23 -26.93
C VAL A 83 22.96 -0.53 -27.70
N HIS A 84 22.15 -1.43 -27.16
CA HIS A 84 20.72 -1.51 -27.43
C HIS A 84 20.03 -0.62 -26.42
N LEU A 85 19.52 0.52 -26.88
CA LEU A 85 18.97 1.55 -26.02
C LEU A 85 17.45 1.39 -25.89
N ASP A 86 16.99 1.20 -24.66
CA ASP A 86 15.62 1.40 -24.25
C ASP A 86 15.51 2.70 -23.43
N ALA A 87 14.44 3.46 -23.58
CA ALA A 87 14.26 4.73 -22.91
C ALA A 87 12.85 4.86 -22.34
N LEU A 88 12.76 5.30 -21.09
CA LEU A 88 11.51 5.51 -20.36
C LEU A 88 11.56 6.84 -19.59
N SER A 89 10.43 7.53 -19.53
CA SER A 89 10.31 8.67 -18.62
C SER A 89 10.32 8.20 -17.15
N LEU A 90 10.74 9.07 -16.23
CA LEU A 90 10.66 8.76 -14.80
C LEU A 90 9.21 8.50 -14.36
N ASP A 91 8.22 9.14 -14.99
CA ASP A 91 6.81 8.90 -14.71
C ASP A 91 6.34 7.49 -15.12
N GLU A 92 7.04 6.86 -16.06
CA GLU A 92 6.79 5.51 -16.55
C GLU A 92 7.77 4.47 -15.97
N SER A 93 8.47 4.80 -14.89
CA SER A 93 9.47 3.91 -14.26
C SER A 93 8.93 2.54 -13.85
N ASP A 94 7.62 2.40 -13.66
CA ASP A 94 6.95 1.13 -13.40
C ASP A 94 6.94 0.18 -14.60
N LEU A 95 7.00 0.69 -15.83
CA LEU A 95 7.11 -0.14 -17.04
C LEU A 95 8.46 -0.86 -17.15
N ALA A 96 9.49 -0.39 -16.45
CA ALA A 96 10.77 -1.08 -16.37
C ALA A 96 10.71 -2.38 -15.55
N LEU A 97 9.63 -2.57 -14.78
CA LEU A 97 9.48 -3.72 -13.89
C LEU A 97 9.36 -5.03 -14.68
N GLY A 98 10.17 -6.02 -14.28
CA GLY A 98 10.29 -7.29 -15.02
C GLY A 98 11.40 -7.28 -16.07
N GLY A 99 11.79 -6.12 -16.62
CA GLY A 99 12.89 -5.98 -17.55
C GLY A 99 14.26 -6.23 -16.91
N THR A 100 15.27 -6.51 -17.74
CA THR A 100 16.65 -6.70 -17.29
C THR A 100 17.62 -6.12 -18.32
N TRP A 101 18.50 -5.25 -17.86
CA TRP A 101 19.51 -4.57 -18.67
C TRP A 101 20.92 -4.82 -18.14
N ASP A 102 21.90 -4.65 -19.01
CA ASP A 102 23.31 -4.65 -18.59
C ASP A 102 23.66 -3.36 -17.85
N LEU A 103 23.07 -2.25 -18.26
CA LEU A 103 23.42 -0.91 -17.81
C LEU A 103 22.16 -0.06 -17.55
N LEU A 104 22.30 0.87 -16.62
CA LEU A 104 21.28 1.89 -16.34
C LEU A 104 21.96 3.27 -16.32
N LEU A 105 21.36 4.23 -17.02
CA LEU A 105 21.72 5.64 -16.97
C LEU A 105 20.48 6.45 -16.62
N VAL A 106 20.50 7.15 -15.49
CA VAL A 106 19.37 8.00 -15.04
C VAL A 106 19.82 9.43 -14.86
N ASP A 107 19.07 10.36 -15.44
CA ASP A 107 19.23 11.78 -15.20
C ASP A 107 18.23 12.28 -14.15
N PHE A 108 18.72 12.50 -12.93
CA PHE A 108 17.96 13.06 -11.80
C PHE A 108 18.11 14.59 -11.66
N SER A 109 18.46 15.29 -12.73
CA SER A 109 18.66 16.74 -12.70
C SER A 109 17.38 17.53 -12.41
N LYS A 110 16.23 17.04 -12.85
CA LYS A 110 14.92 17.70 -12.69
C LYS A 110 14.02 17.03 -11.67
N GLN A 111 13.90 15.73 -11.73
CA GLN A 111 13.01 14.95 -10.87
C GLN A 111 13.80 13.92 -10.08
N PHE A 112 13.42 13.75 -8.80
CA PHE A 112 14.02 12.75 -7.93
C PHE A 112 12.95 12.18 -6.98
N ARG A 113 12.67 10.88 -7.10
CA ARG A 113 11.68 10.18 -6.29
C ARG A 113 12.27 8.87 -5.76
N ALA A 114 11.99 8.56 -4.52
CA ALA A 114 12.44 7.32 -3.89
C ALA A 114 11.91 6.06 -4.61
N ASN A 115 10.69 6.10 -5.14
CA ASN A 115 10.13 4.99 -5.92
C ASN A 115 10.94 4.68 -7.17
N ASP A 116 11.45 5.70 -7.87
CA ASP A 116 12.21 5.51 -9.11
C ASP A 116 13.57 4.88 -8.82
N LEU A 117 14.21 5.26 -7.69
CA LEU A 117 15.42 4.58 -7.22
C LEU A 117 15.20 3.08 -7.08
N GLY A 118 14.13 2.67 -6.37
CA GLY A 118 13.82 1.26 -6.16
C GLY A 118 13.53 0.52 -7.46
N ARG A 119 12.67 1.09 -8.33
CA ARG A 119 12.23 0.43 -9.56
C ARG A 119 13.35 0.24 -10.57
N LEU A 120 14.14 1.30 -10.80
CA LEU A 120 15.16 1.31 -11.85
C LEU A 120 16.43 0.56 -11.43
N THR A 121 16.90 0.73 -10.19
CA THR A 121 18.13 0.11 -9.70
C THR A 121 18.10 -1.41 -9.79
N GLU A 122 16.96 -2.04 -9.52
CA GLU A 122 16.83 -3.51 -9.53
C GLU A 122 16.75 -4.13 -10.93
N THR A 123 16.68 -3.33 -11.98
CA THR A 123 16.62 -3.82 -13.37
C THR A 123 17.97 -4.25 -13.94
N VAL A 124 19.08 -3.87 -13.29
CA VAL A 124 20.43 -4.13 -13.77
C VAL A 124 20.93 -5.50 -13.29
N ARG A 125 21.51 -6.26 -14.22
CA ARG A 125 22.12 -7.57 -13.90
C ARG A 125 23.53 -7.42 -13.30
N GLY A 126 24.01 -8.47 -12.68
CA GLY A 126 25.36 -8.56 -12.14
C GLY A 126 26.45 -8.33 -13.20
N GLY A 127 27.53 -7.73 -12.76
CA GLY A 127 28.60 -7.25 -13.64
C GLY A 127 28.30 -5.92 -14.34
N GLY A 128 27.07 -5.43 -14.23
CA GLY A 128 26.65 -4.14 -14.81
C GLY A 128 26.97 -2.94 -13.94
N ILE A 129 26.88 -1.72 -14.56
CA ILE A 129 26.99 -0.46 -13.84
C ILE A 129 25.70 0.34 -13.91
N ILE A 130 25.43 1.04 -12.84
CA ILE A 130 24.31 1.98 -12.68
C ILE A 130 24.92 3.37 -12.57
N VAL A 131 24.50 4.28 -13.44
CA VAL A 131 24.99 5.66 -13.46
C VAL A 131 23.84 6.61 -13.20
N PHE A 132 23.93 7.36 -12.10
CA PHE A 132 23.03 8.47 -11.79
C PHE A 132 23.72 9.80 -12.05
N CYS A 133 23.04 10.69 -12.73
CA CYS A 133 23.50 12.02 -13.07
C CYS A 133 22.71 13.08 -12.31
N ILE A 134 23.40 13.98 -11.61
CA ILE A 134 22.79 15.13 -10.91
C ILE A 134 23.57 16.42 -11.22
N PRO A 135 22.96 17.59 -11.03
CA PRO A 135 23.68 18.88 -11.02
C PRO A 135 24.76 18.92 -9.93
N PRO A 136 25.52 20.03 -9.79
CA PRO A 136 26.39 20.22 -8.63
C PRO A 136 25.63 19.96 -7.32
N ILE A 137 26.24 19.22 -6.39
CA ILE A 137 25.55 18.75 -5.17
C ILE A 137 24.89 19.90 -4.40
N ASP A 138 25.61 21.01 -4.21
CA ASP A 138 25.11 22.14 -3.44
C ASP A 138 23.90 22.82 -4.15
N GLU A 139 23.91 22.89 -5.49
CA GLU A 139 22.79 23.36 -6.29
C GLU A 139 21.61 22.39 -6.24
N TRP A 140 21.87 21.09 -6.37
CA TRP A 140 20.83 20.05 -6.33
C TRP A 140 20.14 19.96 -4.98
N LEU A 141 20.89 20.12 -3.88
CA LEU A 141 20.37 20.12 -2.50
C LEU A 141 19.56 21.39 -2.17
N SER A 142 19.69 22.46 -2.94
CA SER A 142 18.93 23.71 -2.76
C SER A 142 17.80 23.89 -3.76
N THR A 143 17.69 23.04 -4.77
CA THR A 143 16.66 23.14 -5.82
C THR A 143 15.53 22.19 -5.55
N LEU A 144 14.29 22.69 -5.57
CA LEU A 144 13.08 21.88 -5.44
C LEU A 144 12.77 21.11 -6.71
N THR A 145 12.56 19.83 -6.57
CA THR A 145 12.01 18.99 -7.66
C THR A 145 10.49 19.14 -7.76
N PRO A 146 9.87 18.79 -8.92
CA PRO A 146 8.41 18.76 -9.04
C PRO A 146 7.73 17.85 -7.98
N PHE A 147 8.40 16.77 -7.57
CA PHE A 147 7.92 15.92 -6.48
C PHE A 147 7.89 16.67 -5.14
N GLU A 148 8.99 17.33 -4.77
CA GLU A 148 9.07 18.10 -3.52
C GLU A 148 8.06 19.25 -3.48
N ARG A 149 7.83 19.95 -4.61
CA ARG A 149 6.78 20.98 -4.69
C ARG A 149 5.38 20.46 -4.39
N LYS A 150 5.06 19.23 -4.80
CA LYS A 150 3.78 18.58 -4.48
C LYS A 150 3.64 18.20 -3.00
N LEU A 151 4.73 18.21 -2.22
CA LEU A 151 4.68 17.94 -0.78
C LEU A 151 4.33 19.19 0.04
N ILE A 152 4.29 20.36 -0.57
CA ILE A 152 4.03 21.62 0.11
C ILE A 152 2.52 21.85 0.17
N SER A 153 2.00 22.04 1.36
CA SER A 153 0.62 22.44 1.63
C SER A 153 0.60 23.77 2.36
N LYS A 154 -0.37 24.64 2.05
CA LYS A 154 -0.56 25.89 2.80
C LYS A 154 -0.73 25.60 4.31
N PRO A 155 -0.22 26.46 5.19
CA PRO A 155 0.42 27.76 4.90
C PRO A 155 1.93 27.66 4.60
N TYR A 156 2.49 26.48 4.49
CA TYR A 156 3.91 26.24 4.23
C TYR A 156 4.33 26.69 2.82
N THR A 157 5.62 27.02 2.68
CA THR A 157 6.23 27.54 1.47
C THR A 157 7.40 26.66 1.00
N GLU A 158 8.02 27.02 -0.11
CA GLU A 158 9.20 26.32 -0.64
C GLU A 158 10.39 26.34 0.34
N ASP A 159 10.55 27.41 1.13
CA ASP A 159 11.65 27.58 2.10
C ASP A 159 11.54 26.61 3.30
N ASP A 160 10.36 26.04 3.53
CA ASP A 160 10.14 25.10 4.62
C ASP A 160 10.60 23.66 4.30
N VAL A 161 10.91 23.36 3.04
CA VAL A 161 11.44 22.06 2.61
C VAL A 161 12.91 21.94 2.96
N LYS A 162 13.27 20.90 3.73
CA LYS A 162 14.65 20.71 4.24
C LYS A 162 15.54 19.83 3.39
N HIS A 163 15.01 19.20 2.33
CA HIS A 163 15.71 18.28 1.44
C HIS A 163 16.42 17.12 2.17
N LEU A 164 15.84 16.64 3.28
CA LEU A 164 16.46 15.62 4.13
C LEU A 164 16.59 14.28 3.41
N PHE A 165 15.65 13.94 2.53
CA PHE A 165 15.75 12.71 1.75
C PHE A 165 16.91 12.77 0.72
N LYS A 166 17.13 13.90 0.04
CA LYS A 166 18.29 14.08 -0.81
C LYS A 166 19.60 14.03 -0.04
N ARG A 167 19.65 14.63 1.16
CA ARG A 167 20.83 14.57 2.04
C ARG A 167 21.09 13.13 2.48
N ARG A 168 20.04 12.39 2.87
CA ARG A 168 20.13 10.95 3.18
C ARG A 168 20.69 10.16 1.99
N PHE A 169 20.18 10.39 0.79
CA PHE A 169 20.68 9.72 -0.42
C PHE A 169 22.18 9.94 -0.63
N ILE A 170 22.66 11.17 -0.50
CA ILE A 170 24.10 11.48 -0.61
C ILE A 170 24.90 10.83 0.51
N SER A 171 24.42 10.87 1.76
CA SER A 171 25.09 10.21 2.89
C SER A 171 25.25 8.71 2.64
N LYS A 172 24.18 8.05 2.22
CA LYS A 172 24.19 6.60 1.94
C LYS A 172 25.10 6.23 0.75
N ILE A 173 25.27 7.11 -0.25
CA ILE A 173 26.29 6.96 -1.30
C ILE A 173 27.71 6.95 -0.72
N LEU A 174 27.96 7.79 0.28
CA LEU A 174 29.29 7.93 0.90
C LEU A 174 29.61 6.81 1.92
N GLU A 175 28.59 6.16 2.49
CA GLU A 175 28.73 5.15 3.53
C GLU A 175 28.92 3.73 2.97
N HIS A 176 28.41 3.44 1.77
CA HIS A 176 28.37 2.06 1.26
C HIS A 176 29.52 1.73 0.32
N PRO A 177 30.27 0.62 0.55
CA PRO A 177 31.25 0.12 -0.38
C PRO A 177 30.58 -0.36 -1.70
N GLY A 178 31.31 -0.24 -2.82
CA GLY A 178 30.79 -0.60 -4.15
C GLY A 178 29.83 0.45 -4.76
N VAL A 179 29.59 1.54 -4.04
CA VAL A 179 28.84 2.72 -4.48
C VAL A 179 29.80 3.91 -4.52
N TRP A 180 29.79 4.66 -5.63
CA TRP A 180 30.79 5.66 -5.92
C TRP A 180 30.17 7.04 -6.16
N LEU A 181 30.80 8.10 -5.61
CA LEU A 181 30.52 9.48 -5.95
C LEU A 181 31.68 10.07 -6.75
N ILE A 182 31.36 10.66 -7.89
CA ILE A 182 32.29 11.46 -8.68
C ILE A 182 31.78 12.89 -8.76
N ASP A 183 32.41 13.78 -8.01
CA ASP A 183 32.13 15.22 -8.03
C ASP A 183 33.02 15.90 -9.07
N LEU A 184 32.38 16.32 -10.18
CA LEU A 184 33.09 16.92 -11.32
C LEU A 184 33.63 18.30 -10.98
N GLU A 185 32.96 19.09 -10.15
CA GLU A 185 33.34 20.44 -9.77
C GLU A 185 34.47 20.46 -8.74
N LYS A 186 34.39 19.58 -7.74
CA LYS A 186 35.40 19.46 -6.69
C LYS A 186 36.58 18.54 -7.08
N GLY A 187 36.46 17.84 -8.21
CA GLY A 187 37.48 16.90 -8.68
C GLY A 187 37.70 15.71 -7.77
N VAL A 188 36.68 15.31 -7.01
CA VAL A 188 36.73 14.22 -6.01
C VAL A 188 36.15 12.95 -6.60
N VAL A 189 36.81 11.83 -6.33
CA VAL A 189 36.26 10.47 -6.53
C VAL A 189 36.25 9.82 -5.15
N HIS A 190 35.06 9.56 -4.64
CA HIS A 190 34.83 8.89 -3.36
C HIS A 190 34.18 7.53 -3.60
N GLY A 191 34.56 6.55 -2.84
CA GLY A 191 34.04 5.20 -2.84
C GLY A 191 35.13 4.18 -2.51
N GLU A 192 34.70 3.07 -1.97
CA GLU A 192 35.60 1.99 -1.55
C GLU A 192 35.49 0.77 -2.48
N VAL A 193 36.64 0.15 -2.73
CA VAL A 193 36.72 -1.11 -3.44
C VAL A 193 36.13 -2.21 -2.58
N VAL A 194 35.18 -2.93 -3.10
CA VAL A 194 34.73 -4.19 -2.45
C VAL A 194 35.82 -5.24 -2.70
N LYS A 195 36.33 -5.87 -1.65
CA LYS A 195 37.18 -7.02 -1.83
C LYS A 195 36.41 -8.03 -2.70
N VAL A 196 36.99 -8.37 -3.86
CA VAL A 196 36.40 -9.37 -4.75
C VAL A 196 36.36 -10.70 -3.94
N VAL A 197 35.17 -11.00 -3.44
CA VAL A 197 34.88 -12.35 -2.95
C VAL A 197 34.60 -13.14 -4.22
N GLU A 198 35.38 -14.19 -4.50
CA GLU A 198 34.98 -15.17 -5.52
C GLU A 198 33.65 -15.75 -5.03
N HIS A 199 32.55 -15.19 -5.50
CA HIS A 199 31.24 -15.79 -5.30
C HIS A 199 31.31 -17.15 -6.03
N ALA A 200 31.18 -18.23 -5.27
CA ALA A 200 30.92 -19.52 -5.89
C ALA A 200 29.75 -19.29 -6.86
N PRO A 201 29.89 -19.67 -8.14
CA PRO A 201 28.83 -19.45 -9.11
C PRO A 201 27.54 -19.96 -8.49
N THR A 202 26.49 -19.14 -8.51
CA THR A 202 25.15 -19.54 -8.07
C THR A 202 24.88 -20.87 -8.74
N ARG A 203 24.83 -21.98 -7.98
CA ARG A 203 24.73 -23.33 -8.56
C ARG A 203 23.34 -23.43 -9.14
N PHE A 204 23.25 -23.16 -10.42
CA PHE A 204 22.03 -23.43 -11.18
C PHE A 204 21.96 -24.93 -11.39
N THR A 205 21.00 -25.59 -10.80
CA THR A 205 20.64 -26.96 -11.15
C THR A 205 19.83 -26.91 -12.44
N VAL A 206 20.17 -27.83 -13.37
CA VAL A 206 19.36 -28.00 -14.60
C VAL A 206 18.20 -28.91 -14.25
N ASP A 207 16.99 -28.42 -14.38
CA ASP A 207 15.76 -29.17 -14.16
C ASP A 207 15.37 -30.00 -15.40
N MET A 208 14.15 -30.57 -15.36
CA MET A 208 13.57 -31.33 -16.49
C MET A 208 13.38 -30.52 -17.78
N TYR A 209 13.46 -29.18 -17.69
CA TYR A 209 13.34 -28.27 -18.83
C TYR A 209 14.67 -27.92 -19.47
N GLY A 210 15.81 -28.35 -18.90
CA GLY A 210 17.12 -27.90 -19.34
C GLY A 210 17.39 -26.42 -19.06
N ILE A 211 16.61 -25.78 -18.18
CA ILE A 211 16.75 -24.38 -17.81
C ILE A 211 17.58 -24.32 -16.51
N PRO A 212 18.58 -23.44 -16.42
CA PRO A 212 19.27 -23.22 -15.17
C PRO A 212 18.33 -22.55 -14.16
N LEU A 213 18.07 -23.23 -13.04
CA LEU A 213 17.24 -22.74 -11.92
C LEU A 213 18.08 -22.65 -10.65
N THR A 214 17.68 -21.74 -9.75
CA THR A 214 18.20 -21.77 -8.39
C THR A 214 17.60 -22.96 -7.62
N GLU A 215 18.30 -23.40 -6.58
CA GLU A 215 17.81 -24.46 -5.70
C GLU A 215 16.43 -24.12 -5.10
N ASP A 216 16.24 -22.87 -4.72
CA ASP A 216 14.97 -22.36 -4.19
C ASP A 216 13.82 -22.46 -5.21
N GLN A 217 14.10 -22.16 -6.49
CA GLN A 217 13.13 -22.28 -7.57
C GLN A 217 12.75 -23.72 -7.82
N LEU A 218 13.74 -24.63 -7.86
CA LEU A 218 13.52 -26.06 -8.02
C LEU A 218 12.64 -26.60 -6.90
N ARG A 219 13.00 -26.28 -5.64
CA ARG A 219 12.19 -26.65 -4.47
C ARG A 219 10.75 -26.14 -4.57
N THR A 220 10.53 -24.90 -5.07
CA THR A 220 9.19 -24.35 -5.27
C THR A 220 8.38 -25.21 -6.23
N ILE A 221 8.97 -25.63 -7.34
CA ILE A 221 8.32 -26.50 -8.34
C ILE A 221 8.01 -27.88 -7.71
N GLU A 222 8.94 -28.50 -7.01
CA GLU A 222 8.73 -29.78 -6.35
C GLU A 222 7.61 -29.75 -5.30
N VAL A 223 7.57 -28.70 -4.47
CA VAL A 223 6.51 -28.54 -3.47
C VAL A 223 5.15 -28.34 -4.15
N PHE A 224 5.11 -27.54 -5.23
CA PHE A 224 3.89 -27.35 -6.02
C PHE A 224 3.39 -28.70 -6.60
N GLN A 225 4.29 -29.52 -7.13
CA GLN A 225 3.98 -30.86 -7.63
C GLN A 225 3.36 -31.74 -6.53
N LYS A 226 3.97 -31.82 -5.36
CA LYS A 226 3.48 -32.60 -4.22
C LYS A 226 2.08 -32.16 -3.77
N LEU A 227 1.83 -30.84 -3.69
CA LEU A 227 0.54 -30.32 -3.24
C LEU A 227 -0.61 -30.57 -4.23
N ILE A 228 -0.32 -30.56 -5.53
CA ILE A 228 -1.31 -30.90 -6.56
C ILE A 228 -1.74 -32.36 -6.48
N GLU A 229 -0.83 -33.25 -6.11
CA GLU A 229 -1.07 -34.69 -5.96
C GLU A 229 -1.73 -35.05 -4.62
N ALA A 230 -1.54 -34.21 -3.60
CA ALA A 230 -2.09 -34.44 -2.26
C ALA A 230 -3.63 -34.48 -2.26
N LYS A 231 -4.18 -35.31 -1.36
CA LYS A 231 -5.61 -35.32 -1.09
C LYS A 231 -5.98 -34.17 -0.15
N GLY A 232 -7.15 -33.58 -0.38
CA GLY A 232 -7.64 -32.48 0.47
C GLY A 232 -7.31 -31.11 -0.05
N ARG A 233 -7.57 -30.08 0.82
CA ARG A 233 -7.29 -28.68 0.52
C ARG A 233 -5.84 -28.37 0.84
N SER A 234 -5.16 -27.71 -0.10
CA SER A 234 -3.74 -27.40 0.01
C SER A 234 -3.43 -25.96 -0.39
N CYS A 235 -2.46 -25.36 0.28
CA CYS A 235 -1.99 -24.00 0.03
C CYS A 235 -0.47 -23.98 -0.05
N LEU A 236 0.06 -23.43 -1.16
CA LEU A 236 1.48 -23.09 -1.28
C LEU A 236 1.64 -21.58 -1.15
N LEU A 237 2.40 -21.14 -0.17
CA LEU A 237 2.81 -19.75 -0.03
C LEU A 237 4.27 -19.60 -0.44
N VAL A 238 4.50 -18.88 -1.53
CA VAL A 238 5.83 -18.60 -2.07
C VAL A 238 6.18 -17.14 -1.75
N VAL A 239 7.18 -16.94 -0.92
CA VAL A 239 7.60 -15.60 -0.54
C VAL A 239 9.08 -15.39 -0.90
N ALA A 240 9.41 -14.17 -1.28
CA ALA A 240 10.78 -13.79 -1.60
C ALA A 240 10.93 -12.28 -1.64
N ASP A 241 12.17 -11.83 -1.60
CA ASP A 241 12.47 -10.48 -2.03
C ASP A 241 12.33 -10.37 -3.54
N ARG A 242 12.36 -9.16 -4.06
CA ARG A 242 12.26 -8.96 -5.50
C ARG A 242 13.44 -9.58 -6.24
N GLY A 243 13.23 -9.98 -7.50
CA GLY A 243 14.32 -10.53 -8.33
C GLY A 243 14.77 -11.94 -7.96
N ARG A 244 13.99 -12.69 -7.16
CA ARG A 244 14.30 -14.10 -6.79
C ARG A 244 13.58 -15.14 -7.66
N GLY A 245 12.75 -14.70 -8.63
CA GLY A 245 12.12 -15.58 -9.62
C GLY A 245 10.91 -16.38 -9.16
N LYS A 246 10.13 -15.89 -8.20
CA LYS A 246 8.86 -16.50 -7.75
C LYS A 246 7.93 -16.85 -8.89
N SER A 247 7.55 -15.84 -9.68
CA SER A 247 6.60 -15.97 -10.79
C SER A 247 7.10 -16.91 -11.88
N ALA A 248 8.44 -16.93 -12.13
CA ALA A 248 9.07 -17.85 -13.07
C ALA A 248 8.96 -19.31 -12.60
N ALA A 249 9.27 -19.58 -11.34
CA ALA A 249 9.18 -20.94 -10.78
C ALA A 249 7.74 -21.46 -10.82
N ILE A 250 6.76 -20.62 -10.48
CA ILE A 250 5.33 -20.98 -10.51
C ILE A 250 4.88 -21.22 -11.95
N GLY A 251 5.30 -20.37 -12.91
CA GLY A 251 4.98 -20.54 -14.34
C GLY A 251 5.48 -21.87 -14.89
N LEU A 252 6.73 -22.24 -14.61
CA LEU A 252 7.31 -23.55 -14.96
C LEU A 252 6.57 -24.70 -14.27
N GLY A 253 6.24 -24.56 -12.99
CA GLY A 253 5.44 -25.55 -12.26
C GLY A 253 4.06 -25.78 -12.89
N LEU A 254 3.42 -24.71 -13.41
CA LEU A 254 2.17 -24.80 -14.15
C LEU A 254 2.34 -25.51 -15.50
N ALA A 255 3.43 -25.27 -16.23
CA ALA A 255 3.71 -25.97 -17.50
C ALA A 255 3.84 -27.49 -17.27
N TRP A 256 4.57 -27.90 -16.22
CA TRP A 256 4.65 -29.29 -15.82
C TRP A 256 3.27 -29.87 -15.48
N TYR A 257 2.48 -29.17 -14.69
CA TYR A 257 1.14 -29.62 -14.30
C TYR A 257 0.22 -29.77 -15.52
N THR A 258 0.31 -28.83 -16.45
CA THR A 258 -0.45 -28.88 -17.72
C THR A 258 -0.07 -30.13 -18.54
N LYS A 259 1.25 -30.42 -18.65
CA LYS A 259 1.72 -31.66 -19.29
C LYS A 259 1.12 -32.90 -18.64
N LYS A 260 1.21 -32.99 -17.32
CA LYS A 260 0.67 -34.13 -16.55
C LYS A 260 -0.84 -34.32 -16.80
N LEU A 261 -1.62 -33.23 -16.83
CA LEU A 261 -3.06 -33.30 -17.13
C LEU A 261 -3.34 -33.85 -18.53
N LEU A 262 -2.53 -33.45 -19.52
CA LEU A 262 -2.64 -33.96 -20.89
C LEU A 262 -2.27 -35.45 -20.95
N ASP A 263 -1.17 -35.86 -20.33
CA ASP A 263 -0.71 -37.25 -20.26
C ASP A 263 -1.76 -38.16 -19.58
N GLU A 264 -2.51 -37.62 -18.59
CA GLU A 264 -3.59 -38.31 -17.90
C GLU A 264 -4.97 -38.19 -18.61
N GLY A 265 -5.06 -37.49 -19.75
CA GLY A 265 -6.31 -37.26 -20.50
C GLY A 265 -7.34 -36.42 -19.71
N LYS A 266 -6.91 -35.64 -18.70
CA LYS A 266 -7.79 -34.88 -17.81
C LYS A 266 -8.06 -33.48 -18.35
N SER A 267 -9.33 -33.06 -18.31
CA SER A 267 -9.74 -31.67 -18.54
C SER A 267 -9.65 -30.86 -17.24
N ARG A 268 -9.11 -29.67 -17.32
CA ARG A 268 -9.01 -28.75 -16.17
C ARG A 268 -9.13 -27.29 -16.57
N PHE A 269 -9.77 -26.55 -15.68
CA PHE A 269 -9.75 -25.09 -15.69
C PHE A 269 -8.84 -24.61 -14.54
N ILE A 270 -7.82 -23.82 -14.87
CA ILE A 270 -6.86 -23.24 -13.94
C ILE A 270 -7.06 -21.72 -13.97
N LEU A 271 -7.20 -21.13 -12.81
CA LEU A 271 -7.46 -19.71 -12.69
C LEU A 271 -6.21 -18.98 -12.20
N LEU A 272 -5.77 -17.97 -12.96
CA LEU A 272 -4.74 -17.03 -12.56
C LEU A 272 -5.40 -15.73 -12.09
N THR A 273 -4.84 -15.13 -11.04
CA THR A 273 -5.25 -13.79 -10.60
C THR A 273 -4.06 -13.03 -9.99
N ALA A 274 -4.14 -11.72 -10.04
CA ALA A 274 -3.19 -10.78 -9.46
C ALA A 274 -3.91 -9.45 -9.25
N PRO A 275 -3.34 -8.46 -8.57
CA PRO A 275 -3.94 -7.13 -8.47
C PRO A 275 -4.34 -6.55 -9.84
N GLU A 276 -3.46 -6.67 -10.82
CA GLU A 276 -3.68 -6.24 -12.20
C GLU A 276 -3.19 -7.31 -13.19
N LEU A 277 -3.72 -7.30 -14.43
CA LEU A 277 -3.33 -8.27 -15.46
C LEU A 277 -1.82 -8.23 -15.76
N VAL A 278 -1.21 -7.07 -15.74
CA VAL A 278 0.24 -6.92 -16.00
C VAL A 278 1.11 -7.65 -14.98
N ASN A 279 0.62 -7.84 -13.75
CA ASN A 279 1.39 -8.53 -12.70
C ASN A 279 1.59 -10.03 -12.97
N VAL A 280 0.75 -10.69 -13.76
CA VAL A 280 0.92 -12.09 -14.14
C VAL A 280 1.80 -12.31 -15.37
N ARG A 281 2.31 -11.24 -15.98
CA ARG A 281 3.08 -11.31 -17.24
C ARG A 281 4.26 -12.27 -17.15
N THR A 282 5.12 -12.10 -16.17
CA THR A 282 6.32 -12.96 -15.99
C THR A 282 5.93 -14.42 -15.73
N LEU A 283 4.88 -14.68 -14.94
CA LEU A 283 4.37 -16.02 -14.70
C LEU A 283 3.94 -16.68 -16.01
N ILE A 284 3.18 -15.96 -16.84
CA ILE A 284 2.68 -16.44 -18.13
C ILE A 284 3.84 -16.64 -19.10
N GLU A 285 4.81 -15.74 -19.18
CA GLU A 285 6.00 -15.88 -20.04
C GLU A 285 6.78 -17.17 -19.73
N PHE A 286 6.96 -17.50 -18.45
CA PHE A 286 7.64 -18.73 -18.07
C PHE A 286 6.76 -19.99 -18.21
N LEU A 287 5.44 -19.87 -18.07
CA LEU A 287 4.50 -20.94 -18.42
C LEU A 287 4.60 -21.27 -19.93
N VAL A 288 4.53 -20.27 -20.80
CA VAL A 288 4.65 -20.43 -22.24
C VAL A 288 6.02 -21.01 -22.59
N LYS A 289 7.10 -20.48 -22.03
CA LYS A 289 8.47 -21.01 -22.22
C LYS A 289 8.58 -22.48 -21.80
N GLY A 290 7.94 -22.86 -20.70
CA GLY A 290 7.88 -24.26 -20.26
C GLY A 290 7.12 -25.15 -21.24
N LEU A 291 5.98 -24.70 -21.78
CA LEU A 291 5.21 -25.42 -22.80
C LEU A 291 6.00 -25.59 -24.11
N ASP A 292 6.71 -24.55 -24.56
CA ASP A 292 7.57 -24.59 -25.76
C ASP A 292 8.68 -25.63 -25.61
N ILE A 293 9.36 -25.64 -24.47
CA ILE A 293 10.44 -26.60 -24.19
C ILE A 293 9.90 -28.04 -24.14
N LEU A 294 8.72 -28.24 -23.57
CA LEU A 294 8.02 -29.52 -23.53
C LEU A 294 7.40 -29.91 -24.89
N ARG A 295 7.50 -29.02 -25.89
CA ARG A 295 6.93 -29.19 -27.25
C ARG A 295 5.41 -29.44 -27.24
N ILE A 296 4.71 -28.71 -26.35
CA ILE A 296 3.25 -28.78 -26.22
C ILE A 296 2.64 -27.62 -27.00
N GLY A 297 1.73 -27.94 -27.93
CA GLY A 297 1.00 -26.92 -28.70
C GLY A 297 -0.06 -26.22 -27.84
N TYR A 298 -0.17 -24.92 -27.98
CA TYR A 298 -1.12 -24.08 -27.26
C TYR A 298 -1.67 -22.97 -28.16
N SER A 299 -2.81 -22.40 -27.79
CA SER A 299 -3.31 -21.13 -28.34
C SER A 299 -3.42 -20.07 -27.24
N VAL A 300 -3.28 -18.80 -27.62
CA VAL A 300 -3.33 -17.67 -26.67
C VAL A 300 -4.35 -16.63 -27.09
N ARG A 301 -4.94 -15.95 -26.10
CA ARG A 301 -5.73 -14.72 -26.29
C ARG A 301 -5.14 -13.61 -25.45
N GLU A 302 -4.89 -12.47 -26.09
CA GLU A 302 -4.28 -11.30 -25.46
C GLU A 302 -5.29 -10.19 -25.20
N LEU A 303 -5.00 -9.37 -24.20
CA LEU A 303 -5.68 -8.12 -23.90
C LEU A 303 -4.63 -7.07 -23.52
N GLY A 304 -4.55 -5.97 -24.28
CA GLY A 304 -3.58 -4.91 -24.00
C GLY A 304 -2.11 -5.39 -24.05
N GLY A 305 -1.76 -6.30 -24.96
CA GLY A 305 -0.39 -6.84 -25.09
C GLY A 305 0.02 -7.83 -24.00
N VAL A 306 -0.93 -8.28 -23.18
CA VAL A 306 -0.70 -9.32 -22.15
C VAL A 306 -1.60 -10.51 -22.43
N ILE A 307 -1.04 -11.73 -22.40
CA ILE A 307 -1.79 -12.96 -22.57
C ILE A 307 -2.77 -13.11 -21.39
N ARG A 308 -4.05 -13.19 -21.70
CA ARG A 308 -5.12 -13.37 -20.70
C ARG A 308 -5.58 -14.81 -20.58
N ARG A 309 -5.52 -15.59 -21.67
CA ARG A 309 -5.99 -16.98 -21.73
C ARG A 309 -5.05 -17.83 -22.56
N ILE A 310 -4.78 -19.03 -22.08
CA ILE A 310 -4.00 -20.06 -22.75
C ILE A 310 -4.85 -21.33 -22.80
N GLU A 311 -5.00 -21.91 -23.97
CA GLU A 311 -5.70 -23.18 -24.19
C GLU A 311 -4.69 -24.24 -24.67
N VAL A 312 -4.64 -25.36 -23.97
CA VAL A 312 -3.70 -26.46 -24.21
C VAL A 312 -4.47 -27.78 -24.20
N GLY A 313 -4.91 -28.23 -25.35
CA GLY A 313 -5.80 -29.38 -25.44
C GLY A 313 -7.08 -29.21 -24.60
N ASN A 314 -7.26 -30.06 -23.59
CA ASN A 314 -8.42 -30.01 -22.67
C ASN A 314 -8.16 -29.16 -21.41
N VAL A 315 -7.06 -28.43 -21.35
CA VAL A 315 -6.70 -27.58 -20.24
C VAL A 315 -6.85 -26.11 -20.63
N GLU A 316 -7.56 -25.34 -19.80
CA GLU A 316 -7.70 -23.90 -19.98
C GLU A 316 -7.09 -23.18 -18.79
N ILE A 317 -6.21 -22.21 -19.04
CA ILE A 317 -5.57 -21.35 -18.04
C ILE A 317 -5.97 -19.91 -18.33
N THR A 318 -6.69 -19.29 -17.41
CA THR A 318 -7.30 -17.95 -17.66
C THR A 318 -7.06 -17.01 -16.47
N TYR A 319 -6.67 -15.78 -16.80
CA TYR A 319 -6.63 -14.69 -15.82
C TYR A 319 -8.04 -14.14 -15.56
N THR A 320 -8.32 -13.85 -14.28
CA THR A 320 -9.52 -13.13 -13.87
C THR A 320 -9.23 -12.21 -12.70
N GLN A 321 -10.08 -11.21 -12.52
CA GLN A 321 -9.94 -10.26 -11.40
C GLN A 321 -10.12 -10.95 -10.05
N PRO A 322 -9.45 -10.47 -8.96
CA PRO A 322 -9.51 -11.09 -7.63
C PRO A 322 -10.91 -11.27 -7.07
N VAL A 323 -11.82 -10.33 -7.31
CA VAL A 323 -13.23 -10.40 -6.86
C VAL A 323 -13.96 -11.57 -7.50
N ILE A 324 -13.71 -11.84 -8.79
CA ILE A 324 -14.30 -12.97 -9.51
C ILE A 324 -13.62 -14.26 -9.08
N ALA A 325 -12.29 -14.26 -8.94
CA ALA A 325 -11.52 -15.39 -8.47
C ALA A 325 -11.99 -15.90 -7.08
N ALA A 326 -12.31 -14.98 -6.17
CA ALA A 326 -12.80 -15.32 -4.82
C ALA A 326 -14.16 -16.03 -4.82
N LYS A 327 -15.01 -15.76 -5.82
CA LYS A 327 -16.36 -16.35 -5.95
C LYS A 327 -16.39 -17.61 -6.81
N SER A 328 -15.41 -17.81 -7.69
CA SER A 328 -15.36 -18.93 -8.63
C SER A 328 -14.93 -20.21 -7.92
N ARG A 329 -15.63 -21.32 -8.12
CA ARG A 329 -15.25 -22.64 -7.62
C ARG A 329 -14.39 -23.37 -8.65
N VAL A 330 -13.07 -23.30 -8.47
CA VAL A 330 -12.09 -23.90 -9.39
C VAL A 330 -11.08 -24.71 -8.60
N SER A 331 -10.67 -25.87 -9.11
CA SER A 331 -9.77 -26.77 -8.38
C SER A 331 -8.40 -26.18 -8.08
N VAL A 332 -7.82 -25.44 -9.03
CA VAL A 332 -6.48 -24.85 -8.91
C VAL A 332 -6.55 -23.37 -9.19
N LYS A 333 -6.06 -22.59 -8.25
CA LYS A 333 -5.93 -21.12 -8.37
C LYS A 333 -4.52 -20.69 -8.05
N VAL A 334 -3.99 -19.80 -8.86
CA VAL A 334 -2.68 -19.17 -8.67
C VAL A 334 -2.85 -17.66 -8.53
N VAL A 335 -2.31 -17.13 -7.48
CA VAL A 335 -2.36 -15.71 -7.14
C VAL A 335 -0.95 -15.16 -7.16
N ASP A 336 -0.64 -14.33 -8.14
CA ASP A 336 0.64 -13.62 -8.18
C ASP A 336 0.52 -12.24 -7.51
N GLU A 337 1.62 -11.76 -6.91
CA GLU A 337 1.67 -10.53 -6.10
C GLU A 337 0.49 -10.42 -5.10
N ALA A 338 0.26 -11.50 -4.35
CA ALA A 338 -0.86 -11.66 -3.41
C ALA A 338 -0.96 -10.55 -2.37
N ALA A 339 0.18 -9.96 -1.97
CA ALA A 339 0.21 -8.82 -1.07
C ALA A 339 -0.55 -7.59 -1.59
N GLY A 340 -0.74 -7.47 -2.89
CA GLY A 340 -1.54 -6.43 -3.52
C GLY A 340 -3.06 -6.67 -3.48
N ILE A 341 -3.53 -7.81 -2.93
CA ILE A 341 -4.95 -8.20 -2.89
C ILE A 341 -5.44 -8.19 -1.44
N PRO A 342 -6.64 -7.63 -1.16
CA PRO A 342 -7.24 -7.64 0.18
C PRO A 342 -7.37 -9.04 0.77
N ILE A 343 -7.04 -9.21 2.04
CA ILE A 343 -7.08 -10.49 2.75
C ILE A 343 -8.44 -11.20 2.66
N PRO A 344 -9.60 -10.53 2.80
CA PRO A 344 -10.89 -11.18 2.62
C PRO A 344 -11.07 -11.85 1.26
N LEU A 345 -10.57 -11.24 0.18
CA LEU A 345 -10.59 -11.84 -1.16
C LEU A 345 -9.65 -13.04 -1.27
N LEU A 346 -8.46 -12.95 -0.67
CA LEU A 346 -7.50 -14.07 -0.64
C LEU A 346 -8.07 -15.27 0.11
N LEU A 347 -8.74 -15.03 1.25
CA LEU A 347 -9.45 -16.08 1.98
C LEU A 347 -10.64 -16.64 1.19
N GLY A 348 -11.34 -15.80 0.43
CA GLY A 348 -12.37 -16.24 -0.52
C GLY A 348 -11.81 -17.15 -1.62
N ILE A 349 -10.67 -16.79 -2.20
CA ILE A 349 -9.94 -17.59 -3.18
C ILE A 349 -9.54 -18.94 -2.58
N LEU A 350 -8.95 -18.93 -1.40
CA LEU A 350 -8.52 -20.12 -0.66
C LEU A 350 -9.66 -21.08 -0.37
N ARG A 351 -10.80 -20.57 0.11
CA ARG A 351 -11.98 -21.38 0.47
C ARG A 351 -12.69 -21.98 -0.75
N SER A 352 -12.55 -21.37 -1.91
CA SER A 352 -13.24 -21.76 -3.14
C SER A 352 -12.36 -22.58 -4.11
N SER A 353 -11.22 -23.10 -3.64
CA SER A 353 -10.30 -23.96 -4.41
C SER A 353 -9.80 -25.15 -3.61
N ARG A 354 -9.38 -26.22 -4.30
CA ARG A 354 -8.70 -27.36 -3.67
C ARG A 354 -7.22 -27.07 -3.45
N VAL A 355 -6.56 -26.52 -4.47
CA VAL A 355 -5.15 -26.10 -4.40
C VAL A 355 -5.07 -24.62 -4.71
N SER A 356 -4.45 -23.87 -3.80
CA SER A 356 -4.16 -22.46 -3.98
C SER A 356 -2.66 -22.21 -3.89
N VAL A 357 -2.14 -21.45 -4.84
CA VAL A 357 -0.75 -20.97 -4.81
C VAL A 357 -0.77 -19.46 -4.67
N PHE A 358 -0.10 -18.93 -3.66
CA PHE A 358 0.05 -17.50 -3.44
C PHE A 358 1.52 -17.13 -3.54
N SER A 359 1.86 -16.21 -4.42
CA SER A 359 3.19 -15.60 -4.44
C SER A 359 3.16 -14.19 -3.91
N SER A 360 4.17 -13.81 -3.16
CA SER A 360 4.27 -12.47 -2.58
C SER A 360 5.73 -12.01 -2.43
N THR A 361 5.96 -10.74 -2.70
CA THR A 361 7.22 -10.06 -2.37
C THR A 361 7.19 -9.64 -0.90
N ILE A 362 8.26 -9.96 -0.13
CA ILE A 362 8.37 -9.57 1.29
C ILE A 362 8.95 -8.17 1.41
N HIS A 363 10.14 -7.96 0.83
CA HIS A 363 10.82 -6.69 0.79
C HIS A 363 10.81 -6.16 -0.64
N GLY A 364 10.34 -4.94 -0.82
CA GLY A 364 10.27 -4.31 -2.12
C GLY A 364 9.56 -2.96 -2.06
N TYR A 365 9.73 -2.18 -3.08
CA TYR A 365 9.16 -0.83 -3.20
C TYR A 365 7.65 -0.80 -3.54
N GLU A 366 7.00 -1.94 -3.67
CA GLU A 366 5.53 -2.04 -3.86
C GLU A 366 4.75 -1.93 -2.54
N GLY A 367 5.45 -2.08 -1.41
CA GLY A 367 5.00 -1.67 -0.09
C GLY A 367 3.99 -2.58 0.63
N ALA A 368 3.65 -3.75 0.08
CA ALA A 368 2.55 -4.56 0.64
C ALA A 368 2.97 -5.89 1.30
N GLY A 369 4.23 -6.32 1.16
CA GLY A 369 4.60 -7.72 1.35
C GLY A 369 4.58 -8.23 2.79
N ARG A 370 5.09 -7.48 3.76
CA ARG A 370 5.38 -8.00 5.09
C ARG A 370 4.17 -8.06 6.01
N GLY A 371 3.39 -7.00 6.06
CA GLY A 371 2.13 -6.97 6.82
C GLY A 371 1.12 -8.01 6.30
N PHE A 372 1.10 -8.22 4.98
CA PHE A 372 0.36 -9.30 4.34
C PHE A 372 0.83 -10.67 4.85
N SER A 373 2.14 -10.97 4.78
CA SER A 373 2.67 -12.29 5.15
C SER A 373 2.31 -12.64 6.59
N VAL A 374 2.43 -11.71 7.53
CA VAL A 374 2.09 -11.95 8.95
C VAL A 374 0.61 -12.23 9.15
N ARG A 375 -0.29 -11.39 8.61
CA ARG A 375 -1.74 -11.52 8.79
C ARG A 375 -2.30 -12.71 8.03
N PHE A 376 -1.86 -12.92 6.78
CA PHE A 376 -2.32 -14.04 5.98
C PHE A 376 -1.82 -15.38 6.53
N MET A 377 -0.56 -15.46 6.96
CA MET A 377 -0.01 -16.65 7.62
C MET A 377 -0.76 -17.00 8.92
N LYS A 378 -1.16 -16.00 9.70
CA LYS A 378 -2.01 -16.24 10.88
C LYS A 378 -3.32 -16.88 10.48
N ALA A 379 -4.02 -16.34 9.48
CA ALA A 379 -5.29 -16.88 9.00
C ALA A 379 -5.16 -18.29 8.39
N LEU A 380 -4.02 -18.60 7.72
CA LEU A 380 -3.75 -19.94 7.21
C LEU A 380 -3.56 -20.97 8.34
N LYS A 381 -2.89 -20.59 9.44
CA LYS A 381 -2.66 -21.47 10.60
C LYS A 381 -3.92 -21.77 11.42
N GLU A 382 -4.92 -20.90 11.32
CA GLU A 382 -6.22 -21.07 12.03
C GLU A 382 -7.14 -22.09 11.36
N ASP A 383 -6.86 -22.56 10.14
CA ASP A 383 -7.64 -23.60 9.45
C ASP A 383 -6.92 -24.97 9.54
N PRO A 384 -7.33 -25.83 10.49
CA PRO A 384 -6.64 -27.12 10.71
C PRO A 384 -6.89 -28.14 9.56
N THR A 385 -7.82 -27.86 8.66
CA THR A 385 -8.12 -28.74 7.50
C THR A 385 -7.27 -28.44 6.29
N LEU A 386 -6.45 -27.39 6.35
CA LEU A 386 -5.64 -26.90 5.25
C LEU A 386 -4.19 -27.39 5.38
N ASN A 387 -3.71 -28.12 4.37
CA ASN A 387 -2.29 -28.43 4.25
C ASN A 387 -1.55 -27.20 3.70
N VAL A 388 -0.71 -26.56 4.52
CA VAL A 388 0.02 -25.33 4.17
C VAL A 388 1.52 -25.63 4.04
N GLU A 389 2.04 -25.34 2.87
CA GLU A 389 3.49 -25.34 2.62
C GLU A 389 3.96 -23.90 2.38
N HIS A 390 5.14 -23.60 2.92
CA HIS A 390 5.76 -22.29 2.81
C HIS A 390 7.16 -22.41 2.24
N VAL A 391 7.42 -21.74 1.13
CA VAL A 391 8.73 -21.69 0.48
C VAL A 391 9.20 -20.25 0.42
N ARG A 392 10.42 -20.02 0.90
CA ARG A 392 11.10 -18.73 0.79
C ARG A 392 12.24 -18.85 -0.20
N LEU A 393 12.25 -17.96 -1.23
CA LEU A 393 13.36 -17.86 -2.18
C LEU A 393 14.31 -16.76 -1.70
N GLU A 394 15.56 -17.11 -1.50
CA GLU A 394 16.59 -16.18 -1.02
C GLU A 394 17.63 -15.84 -2.09
N THR A 395 17.84 -16.73 -3.04
CA THR A 395 18.88 -16.60 -4.06
C THR A 395 18.48 -15.61 -5.14
N PRO A 396 19.23 -14.50 -5.33
CA PRO A 396 18.98 -13.57 -6.43
C PRO A 396 19.27 -14.21 -7.78
N ILE A 397 18.48 -13.85 -8.80
CA ILE A 397 18.69 -14.36 -10.17
C ILE A 397 19.55 -13.41 -10.99
N ARG A 398 19.39 -12.10 -10.80
CA ARG A 398 20.00 -11.08 -11.64
C ARG A 398 21.45 -10.76 -11.27
N TYR A 399 21.82 -10.93 -9.99
CA TYR A 399 23.13 -10.58 -9.43
C TYR A 399 23.49 -11.56 -8.28
N PRO A 400 24.74 -11.63 -7.83
CA PRO A 400 25.13 -12.49 -6.72
C PRO A 400 24.47 -12.12 -5.40
N LYS A 401 24.40 -13.07 -4.47
CA LYS A 401 24.03 -12.79 -3.09
C LYS A 401 25.00 -11.78 -2.50
N ASP A 402 24.51 -10.91 -1.64
CA ASP A 402 25.29 -9.86 -0.98
C ASP A 402 25.76 -8.71 -1.89
N ASP A 403 25.13 -8.53 -3.05
CA ASP A 403 25.41 -7.43 -3.97
C ASP A 403 25.40 -6.06 -3.26
N PRO A 404 26.47 -5.25 -3.40
CA PRO A 404 26.62 -4.00 -2.65
C PRO A 404 25.56 -2.95 -3.02
N VAL A 405 25.06 -2.95 -4.25
CA VAL A 405 24.01 -2.02 -4.68
C VAL A 405 22.67 -2.42 -4.08
N GLU A 406 22.38 -3.71 -3.89
CA GLU A 406 21.19 -4.17 -3.19
C GLU A 406 21.22 -3.70 -1.71
N LYS A 407 22.33 -3.90 -1.02
CA LYS A 407 22.51 -3.47 0.37
C LYS A 407 22.34 -1.96 0.52
N TRP A 408 22.95 -1.19 -0.38
CA TRP A 408 22.80 0.26 -0.43
C TRP A 408 21.35 0.68 -0.65
N LEU A 409 20.65 0.04 -1.60
CA LEU A 409 19.25 0.37 -1.91
C LEU A 409 18.34 0.09 -0.72
N TYR A 410 18.52 -1.06 -0.06
CA TYR A 410 17.74 -1.46 1.10
C TYR A 410 17.93 -0.50 2.27
N ASP A 411 19.17 -0.12 2.57
CA ASP A 411 19.46 0.82 3.65
C ASP A 411 19.00 2.25 3.32
N THR A 412 19.16 2.69 2.06
CA THR A 412 18.73 4.03 1.62
C THR A 412 17.22 4.21 1.74
N LEU A 413 16.44 3.21 1.31
CA LEU A 413 14.98 3.23 1.24
C LEU A 413 14.29 2.56 2.42
N LEU A 414 15.04 1.97 3.36
CA LEU A 414 14.53 1.22 4.50
C LEU A 414 13.59 0.07 4.10
N LEU A 415 13.96 -0.65 3.01
CA LEU A 415 13.11 -1.71 2.46
C LEU A 415 13.00 -2.93 3.36
N ASP A 416 14.01 -3.19 4.18
CA ASP A 416 14.13 -4.29 5.14
C ASP A 416 13.92 -3.85 6.60
N ALA A 417 13.49 -2.59 6.83
CA ALA A 417 13.29 -2.09 8.18
C ALA A 417 12.33 -2.98 8.98
N GLU A 418 12.78 -3.38 10.15
CA GLU A 418 12.04 -4.21 11.12
C GLU A 418 11.82 -3.45 12.43
N PRO A 419 10.72 -3.74 13.14
CA PRO A 419 10.60 -3.29 14.52
C PRO A 419 11.72 -3.88 15.38
N ASP A 420 12.14 -3.11 16.38
CA ASP A 420 13.14 -3.55 17.34
C ASP A 420 12.68 -4.82 18.07
N ARG A 421 13.62 -5.69 18.42
CA ARG A 421 13.32 -6.77 19.35
C ARG A 421 13.24 -6.20 20.77
N ILE A 422 12.08 -6.33 21.39
CA ILE A 422 11.82 -5.89 22.76
C ILE A 422 11.64 -7.14 23.61
N GLU A 423 12.50 -7.31 24.60
CA GLU A 423 12.43 -8.43 25.55
C GLU A 423 11.51 -8.06 26.73
N GLY A 424 10.64 -8.99 27.12
CA GLY A 424 9.71 -8.79 28.20
C GLY A 424 8.49 -7.92 27.86
N GLU A 425 7.73 -7.59 28.88
CA GLU A 425 6.55 -6.72 28.77
C GLU A 425 6.89 -5.28 29.15
N PRO A 426 6.55 -4.29 28.32
CA PRO A 426 6.74 -2.90 28.67
C PRO A 426 5.95 -2.53 29.93
N ILE A 427 6.64 -1.98 30.90
CA ILE A 427 6.04 -1.43 32.11
C ILE A 427 5.37 -0.10 31.72
N PRO A 428 4.03 0.05 31.87
CA PRO A 428 3.32 1.23 31.37
C PRO A 428 3.84 2.56 31.88
N GLU A 429 4.35 2.62 33.12
CA GLU A 429 4.90 3.80 33.76
C GLU A 429 6.25 4.26 33.15
N LEU A 430 6.99 3.31 32.57
CA LEU A 430 8.30 3.58 31.93
C LEU A 430 8.17 3.88 30.44
N VAL A 431 6.95 3.84 29.89
CA VAL A 431 6.70 4.16 28.49
C VAL A 431 6.60 5.67 28.31
N ASN A 432 7.54 6.24 27.58
CA ASN A 432 7.67 7.67 27.35
C ASN A 432 7.09 8.07 25.99
N TYR A 433 6.35 9.19 25.96
CA TYR A 433 5.90 9.82 24.73
C TYR A 433 6.96 10.81 24.23
N LYS A 434 7.30 10.72 22.95
CA LYS A 434 8.27 11.61 22.30
C LYS A 434 7.68 12.28 21.07
N ARG A 435 7.83 13.59 20.99
CA ARG A 435 7.72 14.35 19.75
C ARG A 435 9.07 14.30 19.06
N ILE A 436 9.10 13.89 17.78
CA ILE A 436 10.32 13.65 17.03
C ILE A 436 10.42 14.69 15.92
N GLY A 437 11.49 15.50 15.94
CA GLY A 437 11.82 16.44 14.89
C GLY A 437 12.31 15.71 13.63
N LYS A 438 12.15 16.33 12.47
CA LYS A 438 12.61 15.75 11.19
C LYS A 438 14.13 15.63 11.14
N GLU A 439 14.82 16.64 11.63
CA GLU A 439 16.27 16.66 11.71
C GLU A 439 16.80 15.57 12.66
N ASP A 440 16.13 15.33 13.79
CA ASP A 440 16.49 14.25 14.71
C ASP A 440 16.26 12.90 14.04
N LEU A 441 15.11 12.74 13.35
CA LEU A 441 14.77 11.54 12.60
C LEU A 441 15.77 11.26 11.45
N SER A 442 16.29 12.32 10.85
CA SER A 442 17.30 12.21 9.78
C SER A 442 18.70 11.87 10.28
N ARG A 443 19.02 12.17 11.56
CA ARG A 443 20.33 11.91 12.18
C ARG A 443 20.38 10.60 12.93
N ASP A 444 19.27 10.19 13.53
CA ASP A 444 19.17 8.96 14.34
C ASP A 444 18.59 7.83 13.48
N GLU A 445 19.50 7.05 12.89
CA GLU A 445 19.15 5.95 11.98
C GLU A 445 18.40 4.83 12.71
N ASP A 446 18.73 4.53 13.96
CA ASP A 446 18.09 3.46 14.73
C ASP A 446 16.65 3.86 15.09
N LEU A 447 16.45 5.10 15.51
CA LEU A 447 15.11 5.64 15.73
C LEU A 447 14.27 5.64 14.46
N LEU A 448 14.85 6.05 13.32
CA LEU A 448 14.18 6.05 12.02
C LEU A 448 13.80 4.63 11.60
N LYS A 449 14.71 3.65 11.71
CA LYS A 449 14.47 2.23 11.40
C LYS A 449 13.41 1.62 12.31
N GLY A 450 13.48 1.82 13.62
CA GLY A 450 12.50 1.33 14.58
C GLY A 450 11.10 1.88 14.34
N LEU A 451 11.00 3.19 14.08
CA LEU A 451 9.73 3.86 13.77
C LEU A 451 9.14 3.39 12.43
N TYR A 452 9.97 3.34 11.38
CA TYR A 452 9.54 2.96 10.04
C TYR A 452 9.23 1.46 9.93
N GLY A 453 9.99 0.60 10.63
CA GLY A 453 9.77 -0.84 10.69
C GLY A 453 8.40 -1.23 11.25
N ILE A 454 7.90 -0.48 12.25
CA ILE A 454 6.54 -0.67 12.75
C ILE A 454 5.50 -0.31 11.67
N TYR A 455 5.72 0.75 10.89
CA TYR A 455 4.80 1.10 9.79
C TYR A 455 4.75 0.03 8.71
N VAL A 456 5.90 -0.55 8.34
CA VAL A 456 5.99 -1.60 7.32
C VAL A 456 5.13 -2.81 7.67
N LEU A 457 5.05 -3.19 8.94
CA LEU A 457 4.26 -4.33 9.39
C LEU A 457 2.76 -4.05 9.54
N ALA A 458 2.42 -2.82 9.95
CA ALA A 458 1.05 -2.47 10.29
C ALA A 458 0.22 -2.00 9.11
N HIS A 459 0.85 -1.36 8.13
CA HIS A 459 0.14 -0.75 7.01
C HIS A 459 0.24 -1.61 5.75
N TYR A 460 -0.89 -1.70 5.06
CA TYR A 460 -1.07 -2.48 3.83
C TYR A 460 -0.16 -2.04 2.68
N ARG A 461 0.23 -0.75 2.61
CA ARG A 461 1.02 -0.20 1.51
C ARG A 461 2.02 0.83 2.03
N ASN A 462 3.30 0.45 2.02
CA ASN A 462 4.42 1.35 2.30
C ASN A 462 5.26 1.48 1.04
N ARG A 463 5.34 2.69 0.49
CA ARG A 463 6.15 2.97 -0.69
C ARG A 463 7.41 3.74 -0.28
N PRO A 464 8.51 3.62 -0.99
CA PRO A 464 9.71 4.43 -0.71
C PRO A 464 9.44 5.93 -0.67
N ASN A 465 8.51 6.44 -1.48
CA ASN A 465 8.09 7.83 -1.41
C ASN A 465 7.51 8.24 -0.07
N ASP A 466 6.96 7.31 0.72
CA ASP A 466 6.43 7.62 2.06
C ASP A 466 7.55 8.05 3.02
N LEU A 467 8.77 7.48 2.87
CA LEU A 467 9.95 7.92 3.59
C LEU A 467 10.35 9.36 3.21
N ALA A 468 10.37 9.65 1.92
CA ALA A 468 10.66 11.01 1.43
C ALA A 468 9.60 12.02 1.91
N ILE A 469 8.31 11.66 1.90
CA ILE A 469 7.22 12.49 2.43
C ILE A 469 7.40 12.73 3.93
N LEU A 470 7.72 11.70 4.71
CA LEU A 470 7.93 11.83 6.15
C LEU A 470 9.08 12.79 6.48
N LEU A 471 10.16 12.76 5.70
CA LEU A 471 11.34 13.58 5.90
C LEU A 471 11.16 15.02 5.37
N ASP A 472 10.52 15.21 4.21
CA ASP A 472 10.56 16.49 3.48
C ASP A 472 9.23 17.27 3.46
N ALA A 473 8.06 16.62 3.62
CA ALA A 473 6.78 17.36 3.61
C ALA A 473 6.67 18.27 4.85
N PRO A 474 6.63 19.62 4.71
CA PRO A 474 6.78 20.55 5.84
C PRO A 474 5.76 20.36 6.96
N HIS A 475 4.52 20.09 6.61
CA HIS A 475 3.40 19.91 7.52
C HIS A 475 3.34 18.52 8.20
N HIS A 476 4.26 17.61 7.90
CA HIS A 476 4.32 16.28 8.50
C HIS A 476 5.31 16.24 9.67
N SER A 477 5.02 15.38 10.67
CA SER A 477 5.92 15.13 11.81
C SER A 477 5.63 13.76 12.44
N ALA A 478 6.58 13.26 13.24
CA ALA A 478 6.47 11.97 13.89
C ALA A 478 6.28 12.09 15.41
N ARG A 479 5.61 11.09 15.99
CA ARG A 479 5.50 10.85 17.44
C ARG A 479 5.75 9.39 17.72
N ALA A 480 6.24 9.08 18.89
CA ALA A 480 6.43 7.71 19.33
C ALA A 480 6.12 7.50 20.81
N LEU A 481 5.64 6.32 21.15
CA LEU A 481 5.82 5.77 22.48
C LEU A 481 7.09 4.93 22.48
N VAL A 482 7.99 5.20 23.42
CA VAL A 482 9.30 4.58 23.52
C VAL A 482 9.45 3.91 24.88
N TYR A 483 9.97 2.69 24.90
CA TYR A 483 10.32 1.92 26.08
C TYR A 483 11.75 1.42 25.94
N ASP A 484 12.60 1.68 26.92
CA ASP A 484 14.03 1.29 26.90
C ASP A 484 14.74 1.67 25.56
N GLY A 485 14.51 2.91 25.12
CA GLY A 485 15.08 3.43 23.87
C GLY A 485 14.41 2.92 22.59
N LYS A 486 13.54 1.90 22.64
CA LYS A 486 12.92 1.25 21.49
C LYS A 486 11.49 1.71 21.25
N VAL A 487 11.07 1.76 19.99
CA VAL A 487 9.74 2.26 19.61
C VAL A 487 8.68 1.17 19.82
N ILE A 488 7.61 1.49 20.60
CA ILE A 488 6.47 0.60 20.82
C ILE A 488 5.25 1.01 19.99
N VAL A 489 5.02 2.32 19.86
CA VAL A 489 3.97 2.87 19.01
C VAL A 489 4.58 3.98 18.17
N SER A 490 4.28 3.94 16.89
CA SER A 490 4.69 4.96 15.93
C SER A 490 3.47 5.70 15.42
N LEU A 491 3.52 7.05 15.45
CA LEU A 491 2.51 7.94 14.89
C LEU A 491 3.15 8.88 13.89
N TRP A 492 2.53 8.96 12.73
CA TRP A 492 2.83 9.93 11.69
C TRP A 492 1.64 10.87 11.58
N VAL A 493 1.84 12.15 11.80
CA VAL A 493 0.80 13.18 11.78
C VAL A 493 1.08 14.25 10.74
N ALA A 494 0.02 14.87 10.25
CA ALA A 494 0.08 16.00 9.32
C ALA A 494 -0.80 17.14 9.85
N GLU A 495 -0.31 18.36 9.75
CA GLU A 495 -1.09 19.56 10.06
C GLU A 495 -2.03 19.88 8.90
N GLU A 496 -3.30 20.17 9.20
CA GLU A 496 -4.33 20.50 8.21
C GLU A 496 -5.21 21.67 8.70
N GLY A 497 -5.80 22.38 7.75
CA GLY A 497 -6.67 23.54 8.06
C GLY A 497 -5.89 24.80 8.40
N GLY A 498 -6.52 25.71 9.15
CA GLY A 498 -5.97 27.03 9.44
C GLY A 498 -6.04 27.99 8.24
N LEU A 499 -6.97 27.75 7.29
CA LEU A 499 -7.09 28.51 6.05
C LEU A 499 -8.41 29.30 6.02
N THR A 500 -8.32 30.51 5.46
CA THR A 500 -9.48 31.35 5.13
C THR A 500 -9.51 31.60 3.62
N PHE A 501 -10.71 31.57 3.04
CA PHE A 501 -10.89 31.75 1.60
C PHE A 501 -11.69 33.03 1.34
N THR A 502 -11.36 33.71 0.26
CA THR A 502 -12.07 34.92 -0.20
C THR A 502 -13.27 34.59 -1.08
N SER A 503 -13.23 33.42 -1.71
CA SER A 503 -14.30 32.90 -2.55
C SER A 503 -14.52 31.40 -2.38
N ARG A 504 -15.71 30.94 -2.82
CA ARG A 504 -16.00 29.49 -2.86
C ARG A 504 -15.12 28.76 -3.89
N GLU A 505 -14.78 29.39 -4.99
CA GLU A 505 -13.92 28.87 -6.04
C GLU A 505 -12.49 28.60 -5.52
N ASP A 506 -11.95 29.51 -4.70
CA ASP A 506 -10.64 29.33 -4.08
C ASP A 506 -10.64 28.16 -3.10
N MET A 507 -11.72 28.01 -2.32
CA MET A 507 -11.90 26.88 -1.43
C MET A 507 -12.00 25.56 -2.20
N LEU A 508 -12.73 25.52 -3.33
CA LEU A 508 -12.85 24.30 -4.15
C LEU A 508 -11.51 23.90 -4.75
N ARG A 509 -10.72 24.85 -5.27
CA ARG A 509 -9.35 24.57 -5.76
C ARG A 509 -8.45 23.99 -4.67
N GLU A 510 -8.51 24.55 -3.46
CA GLU A 510 -7.75 24.02 -2.34
C GLU A 510 -8.24 22.64 -1.90
N ALA A 511 -9.56 22.40 -1.92
CA ALA A 511 -10.16 21.13 -1.57
C ALA A 511 -9.81 19.99 -2.56
N GLU A 512 -9.46 20.32 -3.80
CA GLU A 512 -8.94 19.39 -4.80
C GLU A 512 -7.45 19.09 -4.58
N SER A 513 -6.73 19.96 -3.86
CA SER A 513 -5.33 19.73 -3.49
C SER A 513 -5.20 18.58 -2.50
N SER A 514 -4.05 17.92 -2.46
CA SER A 514 -3.83 16.74 -1.60
C SER A 514 -3.50 17.09 -0.14
N GLY A 515 -3.39 18.37 0.21
CA GLY A 515 -2.80 18.80 1.48
C GLY A 515 -3.74 18.79 2.68
N HIS A 516 -5.05 18.99 2.49
CA HIS A 516 -6.03 19.17 3.54
C HIS A 516 -7.18 18.17 3.42
N VAL A 517 -6.89 16.90 3.69
CA VAL A 517 -7.82 15.78 3.43
C VAL A 517 -9.11 15.90 4.26
N ILE A 518 -8.98 16.11 5.58
CA ILE A 518 -10.17 16.15 6.47
C ILE A 518 -10.98 17.41 6.25
N PRO A 519 -10.43 18.64 6.29
CA PRO A 519 -11.19 19.86 6.02
C PRO A 519 -11.89 19.84 4.65
N SER A 520 -11.19 19.36 3.60
CA SER A 520 -11.76 19.27 2.26
C SER A 520 -13.02 18.41 2.21
N ARG A 521 -12.97 17.23 2.83
CA ARG A 521 -14.11 16.30 2.82
C ARG A 521 -15.27 16.82 3.66
N ILE A 522 -15.01 17.46 4.79
CA ILE A 522 -16.05 18.06 5.63
C ILE A 522 -16.71 19.24 4.90
N ALA A 523 -15.94 20.12 4.28
CA ALA A 523 -16.48 21.25 3.52
C ALA A 523 -17.31 20.80 2.30
N LEU A 524 -16.79 19.85 1.52
CA LEU A 524 -17.45 19.40 0.29
C LEU A 524 -18.68 18.51 0.55
N HIS A 525 -18.61 17.63 1.54
CA HIS A 525 -19.63 16.60 1.72
C HIS A 525 -20.63 16.89 2.86
N CYS A 526 -20.24 17.71 3.84
CA CYS A 526 -21.11 18.12 4.95
C CYS A 526 -21.53 19.60 4.87
N GLY A 527 -21.01 20.35 3.88
CA GLY A 527 -21.33 21.78 3.71
C GLY A 527 -20.73 22.71 4.77
N VAL A 528 -19.84 22.22 5.63
CA VAL A 528 -19.23 22.97 6.74
C VAL A 528 -17.92 23.61 6.29
N VAL A 529 -18.02 24.66 5.49
CA VAL A 529 -16.85 25.35 4.88
C VAL A 529 -15.93 25.96 5.94
N ASP A 530 -16.50 26.53 7.00
CA ASP A 530 -15.73 27.18 8.08
C ASP A 530 -14.84 26.22 8.86
N PHE A 531 -14.99 24.89 8.68
CA PHE A 531 -14.08 23.92 9.26
C PHE A 531 -12.64 24.10 8.78
N PHE A 532 -12.40 24.62 7.59
CA PHE A 532 -11.06 24.95 7.08
C PHE A 532 -10.33 26.00 7.95
N LYS A 533 -11.04 26.86 8.65
CA LYS A 533 -10.44 27.86 9.55
C LYS A 533 -9.80 27.21 10.77
N LEU A 534 -10.22 26.01 11.12
CA LEU A 534 -9.73 25.27 12.27
C LEU A 534 -8.45 24.54 11.91
N ARG A 535 -7.35 24.84 12.62
CA ARG A 535 -6.10 24.11 12.52
C ARG A 535 -6.18 22.82 13.30
N GLY A 536 -5.80 21.70 12.69
CA GLY A 536 -5.84 20.40 13.36
C GLY A 536 -4.72 19.46 12.92
N LEU A 537 -4.66 18.30 13.56
CA LEU A 537 -3.74 17.23 13.25
C LEU A 537 -4.48 16.04 12.65
N ARG A 538 -4.11 15.65 11.43
CA ARG A 538 -4.51 14.37 10.87
C ARG A 538 -3.48 13.30 11.21
N ILE A 539 -3.91 12.22 11.84
CA ILE A 539 -3.13 11.01 11.99
C ILE A 539 -3.09 10.32 10.64
N VAL A 540 -1.92 10.38 9.98
CA VAL A 540 -1.66 9.75 8.68
C VAL A 540 -1.49 8.25 8.87
N ARG A 541 -0.72 7.87 9.91
CA ARG A 541 -0.48 6.48 10.30
C ARG A 541 -0.36 6.38 11.81
N ILE A 542 -0.92 5.32 12.36
CA ILE A 542 -0.68 4.87 13.73
C ILE A 542 -0.47 3.37 13.71
N ALA A 543 0.59 2.91 14.36
CA ALA A 543 0.90 1.51 14.43
C ALA A 543 1.56 1.15 15.76
N THR A 544 1.14 0.02 16.32
CA THR A 544 1.71 -0.56 17.54
C THR A 544 2.62 -1.73 17.16
N HIS A 545 3.73 -1.86 17.86
CA HIS A 545 4.65 -3.00 17.73
C HIS A 545 3.88 -4.32 17.81
N PRO A 546 4.13 -5.30 16.90
CA PRO A 546 3.33 -6.51 16.78
C PRO A 546 3.17 -7.31 18.08
N SER A 547 4.23 -7.37 18.89
CA SER A 547 4.21 -8.09 20.18
C SER A 547 3.30 -7.44 21.24
N PHE A 548 2.88 -6.19 21.05
CA PHE A 548 2.11 -5.41 22.03
C PHE A 548 0.76 -4.93 21.49
N THR A 549 0.32 -5.42 20.35
CA THR A 549 -1.00 -5.14 19.79
C THR A 549 -2.10 -5.63 20.73
N GLY A 550 -3.19 -4.86 20.85
CA GLY A 550 -4.33 -5.21 21.71
C GLY A 550 -4.15 -4.94 23.21
N ARG A 551 -3.01 -4.34 23.63
CA ARG A 551 -2.68 -4.05 25.04
C ARG A 551 -2.89 -2.59 25.46
N GLY A 552 -3.63 -1.80 24.68
CA GLY A 552 -3.97 -0.41 25.01
C GLY A 552 -2.92 0.65 24.65
N PHE A 553 -1.72 0.27 24.19
CA PHE A 553 -0.68 1.25 23.86
C PHE A 553 -1.08 2.22 22.73
N GLY A 554 -1.84 1.75 21.73
CA GLY A 554 -2.38 2.63 20.69
C GLY A 554 -3.30 3.71 21.26
N SER A 555 -4.19 3.36 22.20
CA SER A 555 -5.07 4.32 22.90
C SER A 555 -4.28 5.28 23.78
N LYS A 556 -3.23 4.78 24.48
CA LYS A 556 -2.31 5.63 25.25
C LYS A 556 -1.63 6.67 24.35
N ALA A 557 -1.15 6.24 23.18
CA ALA A 557 -0.50 7.14 22.23
C ALA A 557 -1.46 8.21 21.71
N LEU A 558 -2.72 7.89 21.44
CA LEU A 558 -3.76 8.84 21.05
C LEU A 558 -4.02 9.86 22.18
N SER A 559 -4.21 9.40 23.41
CA SER A 559 -4.43 10.27 24.58
C SER A 559 -3.26 11.25 24.80
N MET A 560 -2.02 10.80 24.62
CA MET A 560 -0.84 11.67 24.74
C MET A 560 -0.76 12.69 23.59
N LEU A 561 -1.09 12.29 22.35
CA LEU A 561 -1.18 13.21 21.22
C LEU A 561 -2.26 14.27 21.43
N GLU A 562 -3.42 13.87 21.94
CA GLU A 562 -4.52 14.78 22.26
C GLU A 562 -4.09 15.80 23.33
N SER A 563 -3.44 15.33 24.40
CA SER A 563 -2.91 16.21 25.47
C SER A 563 -1.87 17.20 24.94
N GLU A 564 -0.97 16.77 24.04
CA GLU A 564 -0.01 17.64 23.36
C GLU A 564 -0.73 18.69 22.49
N SER A 565 -1.86 18.32 21.91
CA SER A 565 -2.59 19.13 20.91
C SER A 565 -3.46 20.23 21.54
N ILE A 566 -3.85 20.09 22.80
CA ILE A 566 -4.66 21.08 23.52
C ILE A 566 -3.95 22.45 23.55
N GLY A 567 -4.69 23.51 23.22
CA GLY A 567 -4.15 24.88 23.16
C GLY A 567 -3.41 25.24 21.86
N THR A 568 -3.08 24.25 21.02
CA THR A 568 -2.39 24.48 19.73
C THR A 568 -3.31 24.16 18.55
N TYR A 569 -4.07 23.09 18.65
CA TYR A 569 -4.94 22.57 17.58
C TYR A 569 -6.38 22.53 18.04
N HIS A 570 -7.30 22.68 17.11
CA HIS A 570 -8.73 22.67 17.38
C HIS A 570 -9.32 21.25 17.31
N TRP A 571 -8.65 20.35 16.59
CA TRP A 571 -9.11 18.98 16.39
C TRP A 571 -7.95 18.02 16.09
N VAL A 572 -8.17 16.74 16.39
CA VAL A 572 -7.35 15.60 15.92
C VAL A 572 -8.26 14.66 15.14
N GLY A 573 -7.80 14.14 14.00
CA GLY A 573 -8.62 13.27 13.16
C GLY A 573 -7.81 12.22 12.41
N ALA A 574 -8.50 11.30 11.75
CA ALA A 574 -7.88 10.25 10.93
C ALA A 574 -8.75 9.90 9.72
N SER A 575 -8.11 9.33 8.69
CA SER A 575 -8.77 8.73 7.53
C SER A 575 -8.20 7.33 7.31
N PHE A 576 -9.06 6.30 7.27
CA PHE A 576 -8.64 4.89 7.21
C PHE A 576 -9.69 4.02 6.52
N GLY A 577 -9.33 2.80 6.11
CA GLY A 577 -10.26 1.78 5.62
C GLY A 577 -11.18 1.28 6.75
N ALA A 578 -12.49 1.31 6.52
CA ALA A 578 -13.51 1.00 7.52
C ALA A 578 -13.67 -0.52 7.72
N SER A 579 -12.78 -1.14 8.52
CA SER A 579 -13.02 -2.45 9.10
C SER A 579 -13.68 -2.33 10.47
N GLU A 580 -14.43 -3.34 10.89
CA GLU A 580 -15.14 -3.29 12.18
C GLU A 580 -14.17 -3.06 13.35
N GLU A 581 -13.01 -3.73 13.36
CA GLU A 581 -12.00 -3.60 14.41
C GLU A 581 -11.47 -2.16 14.52
N LEU A 582 -11.11 -1.54 13.38
CA LEU A 582 -10.61 -0.16 13.34
C LEU A 582 -11.70 0.85 13.70
N VAL A 583 -12.93 0.67 13.21
CA VAL A 583 -14.05 1.55 13.57
C VAL A 583 -14.27 1.51 15.09
N ARG A 584 -14.31 0.33 15.70
CA ARG A 584 -14.42 0.17 17.16
C ARG A 584 -13.28 0.83 17.92
N PHE A 585 -12.04 0.69 17.42
CA PHE A 585 -10.86 1.33 18.03
C PHE A 585 -11.01 2.85 18.08
N TRP A 586 -11.34 3.50 16.96
CA TRP A 586 -11.46 4.95 16.89
C TRP A 586 -12.65 5.47 17.71
N LEU A 587 -13.82 4.82 17.64
CA LEU A 587 -15.00 5.22 18.39
C LEU A 587 -14.78 5.12 19.91
N ARG A 588 -14.11 4.04 20.40
CA ARG A 588 -13.76 3.88 21.82
C ARG A 588 -12.80 4.94 22.34
N ASN A 589 -11.98 5.53 21.46
CA ASN A 589 -11.09 6.63 21.80
C ASN A 589 -11.77 8.02 21.65
N GLY A 590 -13.10 8.06 21.41
CA GLY A 590 -13.88 9.30 21.36
C GLY A 590 -13.83 10.04 20.02
N TYR A 591 -13.40 9.38 18.94
CA TYR A 591 -13.43 9.97 17.59
C TYR A 591 -14.81 9.81 16.97
N ILE A 592 -15.30 10.85 16.33
CA ILE A 592 -16.64 10.97 15.75
C ILE A 592 -16.58 10.75 14.24
N PRO A 593 -17.40 9.86 13.65
CA PRO A 593 -17.44 9.62 12.22
C PRO A 593 -18.11 10.77 11.48
N LEU A 594 -17.48 11.28 10.41
CA LEU A 594 -17.94 12.45 9.66
C LEU A 594 -18.13 12.22 8.17
N HIS A 595 -17.45 11.24 7.59
CA HIS A 595 -17.55 10.97 6.16
C HIS A 595 -17.15 9.54 5.85
N LEU A 596 -17.93 8.88 5.01
CA LEU A 596 -17.61 7.60 4.40
C LEU A 596 -17.49 7.80 2.88
N SER A 597 -16.43 7.30 2.26
CA SER A 597 -16.25 7.43 0.80
C SER A 597 -17.40 6.74 0.06
N PRO A 598 -17.89 7.31 -1.06
CA PRO A 598 -19.00 6.70 -1.81
C PRO A 598 -18.57 5.45 -2.59
N SER A 599 -17.27 5.22 -2.76
CA SER A 599 -16.71 4.07 -3.46
C SER A 599 -15.77 3.28 -2.57
N ILE A 600 -15.76 1.98 -2.78
CA ILE A 600 -14.79 1.08 -2.16
C ILE A 600 -13.42 1.35 -2.77
N ASN A 601 -12.40 1.47 -1.93
CA ASN A 601 -11.03 1.56 -2.39
C ASN A 601 -10.64 0.25 -3.11
N PRO A 602 -10.25 0.31 -4.39
CA PRO A 602 -9.95 -0.91 -5.15
C PRO A 602 -8.76 -1.69 -4.59
N VAL A 603 -7.89 -1.03 -3.81
CA VAL A 603 -6.68 -1.62 -3.23
C VAL A 603 -6.96 -2.31 -1.89
N SER A 604 -7.69 -1.66 -0.96
CA SER A 604 -8.01 -2.25 0.35
C SER A 604 -9.30 -3.07 0.36
N GLY A 605 -10.18 -2.85 -0.61
CA GLY A 605 -11.51 -3.46 -0.62
C GLY A 605 -12.48 -2.87 0.41
N GLU A 606 -12.14 -1.74 1.03
CA GLU A 606 -12.87 -1.10 2.11
C GLU A 606 -13.34 0.31 1.71
N TYR A 607 -14.40 0.79 2.34
CA TYR A 607 -14.76 2.20 2.30
C TYR A 607 -13.79 3.01 3.14
N SER A 608 -13.40 4.22 2.72
CA SER A 608 -12.57 5.11 3.54
C SER A 608 -13.44 5.92 4.48
N LEU A 609 -13.16 5.83 5.78
CA LEU A 609 -13.86 6.55 6.84
C LEU A 609 -13.00 7.70 7.37
N ILE A 610 -13.60 8.87 7.57
CA ILE A 610 -13.01 9.99 8.28
C ILE A 610 -13.64 10.10 9.65
N VAL A 611 -12.78 10.21 10.67
CA VAL A 611 -13.18 10.46 12.06
C VAL A 611 -12.43 11.66 12.62
N VAL A 612 -13.08 12.41 13.50
CA VAL A 612 -12.49 13.60 14.15
C VAL A 612 -12.85 13.64 15.62
N LYS A 613 -11.88 14.01 16.46
CA LYS A 613 -12.08 14.35 17.86
C LYS A 613 -11.91 15.85 18.04
N PRO A 614 -12.96 16.61 18.40
CA PRO A 614 -12.87 18.03 18.65
C PRO A 614 -12.13 18.29 19.96
N LEU A 615 -11.27 19.32 19.99
CA LEU A 615 -10.50 19.76 21.18
C LEU A 615 -10.94 21.15 21.68
N THR A 616 -11.75 21.88 20.89
CA THR A 616 -12.27 23.21 21.22
C THR A 616 -13.78 23.28 20.99
N GLU A 617 -14.44 24.29 21.59
CA GLU A 617 -15.87 24.53 21.45
C GLU A 617 -16.29 24.72 19.99
N ASP A 618 -15.53 25.52 19.23
CA ASP A 618 -15.80 25.74 17.80
C ASP A 618 -15.69 24.44 16.99
N ALA A 619 -14.66 23.63 17.25
CA ALA A 619 -14.51 22.33 16.60
C ALA A 619 -15.67 21.41 16.99
N TYR A 620 -16.10 21.40 18.25
CA TYR A 620 -17.26 20.62 18.70
C TYR A 620 -18.51 20.98 17.91
N ARG A 621 -18.81 22.27 17.77
CA ARG A 621 -19.97 22.76 17.02
C ARG A 621 -19.97 22.28 15.57
N TYR A 622 -18.86 22.43 14.86
CA TYR A 622 -18.77 22.02 13.45
C TYR A 622 -18.74 20.49 13.29
N VAL A 623 -18.11 19.77 14.19
CA VAL A 623 -18.10 18.30 14.18
C VAL A 623 -19.51 17.77 14.47
N ALA A 624 -20.26 18.40 15.39
CA ALA A 624 -21.65 18.02 15.67
C ALA A 624 -22.54 18.20 14.44
N GLN A 625 -22.43 19.35 13.76
CA GLN A 625 -23.15 19.62 12.52
C GLN A 625 -22.79 18.60 11.43
N ALA A 626 -21.52 18.40 11.17
CA ALA A 626 -21.03 17.44 10.16
C ALA A 626 -21.46 16.01 10.47
N ASN A 627 -21.50 15.61 11.75
CA ASN A 627 -21.94 14.28 12.15
C ASN A 627 -23.45 14.06 11.92
N VAL A 628 -24.28 15.06 12.12
CA VAL A 628 -25.72 14.98 11.78
C VAL A 628 -25.89 14.74 10.28
N GLU A 629 -25.25 15.56 9.45
CA GLU A 629 -25.29 15.42 7.99
C GLU A 629 -24.77 14.06 7.53
N PHE A 630 -23.68 13.58 8.14
CA PHE A 630 -23.14 12.26 7.85
C PHE A 630 -24.15 11.14 8.13
N ARG A 631 -24.84 11.17 9.27
CA ARG A 631 -25.84 10.14 9.63
C ARG A 631 -27.03 10.17 8.71
N ILE A 632 -27.54 11.36 8.36
CA ILE A 632 -28.63 11.53 7.39
C ILE A 632 -28.21 10.90 6.05
N ARG A 633 -27.07 11.30 5.54
CA ARG A 633 -26.56 10.81 4.26
C ARG A 633 -26.33 9.30 4.28
N LEU A 634 -25.77 8.75 5.35
CA LEU A 634 -25.54 7.31 5.49
C LEU A 634 -26.85 6.55 5.42
N ILE A 635 -27.87 6.93 6.20
CA ILE A 635 -29.21 6.31 6.22
C ILE A 635 -29.84 6.33 4.82
N GLU A 636 -29.79 7.46 4.13
CA GLU A 636 -30.41 7.60 2.80
C GLU A 636 -29.68 6.85 1.70
N SER A 637 -28.43 6.45 1.92
CA SER A 637 -27.59 5.80 0.88
C SER A 637 -27.30 4.32 1.16
N LEU A 638 -27.77 3.74 2.29
CA LEU A 638 -27.50 2.35 2.65
C LEU A 638 -28.11 1.33 1.67
N TYR A 639 -29.21 1.66 1.03
CA TYR A 639 -29.87 0.76 0.09
C TYR A 639 -29.18 0.73 -1.31
N ASP A 640 -28.35 1.71 -1.63
CA ASP A 640 -27.76 1.93 -2.96
C ASP A 640 -26.23 2.02 -2.85
N VAL A 641 -25.69 3.19 -2.60
CA VAL A 641 -24.24 3.50 -2.61
C VAL A 641 -23.47 2.63 -1.59
N TYR A 642 -24.05 2.42 -0.42
CA TYR A 642 -23.46 1.64 0.66
C TYR A 642 -24.09 0.23 0.82
N SER A 643 -24.71 -0.30 -0.22
CA SER A 643 -25.36 -1.62 -0.19
C SER A 643 -24.39 -2.79 0.11
N LYS A 644 -23.09 -2.57 -0.04
CA LYS A 644 -22.02 -3.53 0.30
C LYS A 644 -21.37 -3.28 1.67
N LEU A 645 -21.81 -2.27 2.41
CA LEU A 645 -21.30 -1.98 3.74
C LEU A 645 -21.76 -3.10 4.71
N GLU A 646 -20.84 -3.60 5.53
CA GLU A 646 -21.18 -4.58 6.55
C GLU A 646 -22.17 -3.99 7.57
N LEU A 647 -23.18 -4.79 7.93
CA LEU A 647 -24.24 -4.35 8.84
C LEU A 647 -23.73 -3.90 10.21
N SER A 648 -22.73 -4.60 10.75
CA SER A 648 -22.08 -4.25 12.02
C SER A 648 -21.37 -2.90 11.95
N ILE A 649 -20.74 -2.58 10.80
CA ILE A 649 -20.10 -1.28 10.59
C ILE A 649 -21.17 -0.18 10.45
N ALA A 650 -22.24 -0.40 9.68
CA ALA A 650 -23.34 0.56 9.55
C ALA A 650 -23.94 0.90 10.92
N ARG A 651 -24.16 -0.12 11.78
CA ARG A 651 -24.63 0.08 13.15
C ARG A 651 -23.66 0.91 13.98
N LEU A 652 -22.37 0.57 13.98
CA LEU A 652 -21.34 1.31 14.72
C LEU A 652 -21.31 2.79 14.32
N LEU A 653 -21.40 3.09 13.02
CA LEU A 653 -21.37 4.46 12.49
C LEU A 653 -22.63 5.26 12.87
N LEU A 654 -23.79 4.62 13.00
CA LEU A 654 -25.05 5.24 13.39
C LEU A 654 -25.25 5.31 14.90
N SER A 655 -24.56 4.47 15.69
CA SER A 655 -24.65 4.45 17.14
C SER A 655 -24.06 5.71 17.79
N ILE A 656 -23.04 6.30 17.18
CA ILE A 656 -22.34 7.48 17.69
C ILE A 656 -22.95 8.75 17.12
N GLY A 657 -23.28 9.70 17.97
CA GLY A 657 -23.77 11.01 17.57
C GLY A 657 -23.31 12.10 18.54
N LEU A 658 -22.85 13.21 18.01
CA LEU A 658 -22.45 14.38 18.80
C LEU A 658 -23.54 15.48 18.80
N GLY A 659 -24.38 15.47 17.78
CA GLY A 659 -25.54 16.36 17.63
C GLY A 659 -26.80 15.57 17.28
N GLY A 660 -27.90 16.25 17.13
CA GLY A 660 -29.17 15.68 16.70
C GLY A 660 -30.02 16.68 15.96
N MET A 661 -30.97 16.19 15.16
CA MET A 661 -31.97 16.95 14.49
C MET A 661 -33.35 16.36 14.80
N ARG A 662 -34.33 17.21 15.05
CA ARG A 662 -35.71 16.75 15.24
C ARG A 662 -36.29 16.34 13.88
N VAL A 663 -36.75 15.10 13.81
CA VAL A 663 -37.48 14.57 12.66
C VAL A 663 -38.95 14.48 13.09
N GLU A 664 -39.84 15.09 12.35
CA GLU A 664 -41.27 15.10 12.66
C GLU A 664 -42.01 14.08 11.80
N LEU A 665 -42.86 13.29 12.40
CA LEU A 665 -43.81 12.44 11.72
C LEU A 665 -45.08 13.22 11.39
N THR A 666 -45.72 12.88 10.29
CA THR A 666 -47.08 13.39 10.03
C THR A 666 -48.07 12.70 10.97
N GLN A 667 -49.22 13.34 11.22
CA GLN A 667 -50.29 12.76 12.05
C GLN A 667 -50.68 11.33 11.57
N SER A 668 -50.73 11.13 10.26
CA SER A 668 -51.01 9.81 9.68
C SER A 668 -49.91 8.79 9.93
N GLN A 669 -48.67 9.23 9.95
CA GLN A 669 -47.53 8.33 10.28
C GLN A 669 -47.54 7.97 11.76
N GLU A 670 -47.81 8.92 12.65
CA GLU A 670 -47.97 8.65 14.08
C GLU A 670 -49.09 7.64 14.34
N ALA A 671 -50.26 7.84 13.72
CA ALA A 671 -51.35 6.88 13.84
C ALA A 671 -50.93 5.46 13.39
N ARG A 672 -50.32 5.37 12.21
CA ARG A 672 -49.89 4.04 11.69
C ARG A 672 -48.84 3.34 12.56
N VAL A 673 -47.85 4.03 13.12
CA VAL A 673 -46.89 3.38 14.02
C VAL A 673 -47.52 2.91 15.33
N ARG A 674 -48.51 3.64 15.84
CA ARG A 674 -49.27 3.23 17.04
C ARG A 674 -50.09 1.98 16.76
N GLU A 675 -50.82 1.91 15.66
CA GLU A 675 -51.60 0.76 15.25
C GLU A 675 -50.75 -0.44 14.91
N TYR A 676 -49.56 -0.22 14.29
CA TYR A 676 -48.57 -1.27 14.07
C TYR A 676 -48.02 -1.85 15.39
N SER A 677 -47.67 -1.01 16.35
CA SER A 677 -47.15 -1.44 17.66
C SER A 677 -48.17 -2.26 18.41
N ARG A 678 -49.47 -1.99 18.28
CA ARG A 678 -50.57 -2.75 18.87
C ARG A 678 -50.96 -4.00 18.11
N GLY A 679 -50.33 -4.26 16.93
CA GLY A 679 -50.60 -5.44 16.11
C GLY A 679 -51.86 -5.34 15.23
N ILE A 680 -52.45 -4.17 15.13
CA ILE A 680 -53.63 -3.90 14.27
C ILE A 680 -53.24 -3.79 12.79
N LEU A 681 -52.17 -3.09 12.50
CA LEU A 681 -51.62 -3.01 11.13
C LEU A 681 -50.47 -3.97 10.93
N SER A 682 -50.32 -4.43 9.69
CA SER A 682 -49.13 -5.19 9.27
C SER A 682 -47.93 -4.26 9.04
N TYR A 683 -46.73 -4.86 8.95
CA TYR A 683 -45.51 -4.11 8.60
C TYR A 683 -45.63 -3.43 7.24
N GLU A 684 -46.18 -4.14 6.24
CA GLU A 684 -46.31 -3.68 4.87
C GLU A 684 -47.20 -2.43 4.77
N ALA A 685 -48.27 -2.36 5.59
CA ALA A 685 -49.15 -1.22 5.67
C ALA A 685 -48.59 0.00 6.42
N SER A 686 -47.46 -0.21 7.15
CA SER A 686 -46.90 0.81 8.05
C SER A 686 -45.40 1.08 7.77
N CYS A 687 -44.81 0.45 6.75
CA CYS A 687 -43.35 0.43 6.53
C CYS A 687 -42.75 1.85 6.39
N ASP A 688 -43.46 2.80 5.73
CA ASP A 688 -43.05 4.18 5.59
C ASP A 688 -42.94 4.88 6.96
N SER A 689 -43.92 4.65 7.80
CA SER A 689 -44.04 5.27 9.13
C SER A 689 -43.04 4.68 10.11
N VAL A 690 -42.83 3.34 10.08
CA VAL A 690 -41.78 2.67 10.85
C VAL A 690 -40.39 3.12 10.43
N LYS A 691 -40.16 3.34 9.12
CA LYS A 691 -38.90 3.89 8.59
C LYS A 691 -38.68 5.32 9.06
N ALA A 692 -39.72 6.17 9.07
CA ALA A 692 -39.65 7.55 9.54
C ALA A 692 -39.31 7.62 11.06
N LEU A 693 -39.93 6.74 11.88
CA LEU A 693 -39.63 6.61 13.30
C LEU A 693 -38.19 6.14 13.56
N ALA A 694 -37.72 5.19 12.76
CA ALA A 694 -36.33 4.72 12.83
C ALA A 694 -35.32 5.83 12.44
N LYS A 695 -35.62 6.65 11.43
CA LYS A 695 -34.82 7.83 11.10
C LYS A 695 -34.76 8.81 12.27
N MET A 696 -35.88 9.11 12.91
CA MET A 696 -35.91 9.91 14.12
C MET A 696 -34.97 9.39 15.18
N HIS A 697 -34.99 8.06 15.45
CA HIS A 697 -34.11 7.43 16.41
C HIS A 697 -32.63 7.64 16.09
N PHE A 698 -32.16 7.28 14.90
CA PHE A 698 -30.74 7.33 14.55
C PHE A 698 -30.22 8.77 14.32
N ILE A 699 -31.08 9.75 14.00
CA ILE A 699 -30.68 11.15 13.83
C ILE A 699 -30.71 11.94 15.14
N SER A 700 -31.49 11.52 16.14
CA SER A 700 -31.52 12.12 17.48
C SER A 700 -30.16 12.01 18.18
N LYS A 701 -29.95 12.85 19.20
CA LYS A 701 -28.80 12.72 20.09
C LYS A 701 -28.84 11.36 20.81
N PRO A 702 -27.69 10.71 21.03
CA PRO A 702 -27.67 9.40 21.70
C PRO A 702 -28.35 9.36 23.06
N GLU A 703 -28.24 10.42 23.85
CA GLU A 703 -28.87 10.56 25.16
C GLU A 703 -30.42 10.61 25.10
N ASP A 704 -30.96 11.02 23.96
CA ASP A 704 -32.42 11.14 23.73
C ASP A 704 -33.00 9.82 23.17
N ARG A 705 -32.15 8.86 22.79
CA ARG A 705 -32.57 7.62 22.12
C ARG A 705 -33.17 6.60 23.10
N VAL A 706 -34.06 5.78 22.57
CA VAL A 706 -34.47 4.55 23.23
C VAL A 706 -33.27 3.62 23.34
N LYS A 707 -33.02 3.06 24.51
CA LYS A 707 -31.97 2.05 24.67
C LYS A 707 -32.38 0.75 23.97
N LEU A 708 -31.67 0.41 22.90
CA LEU A 708 -31.85 -0.79 22.11
C LEU A 708 -30.61 -1.68 22.24
N GLU A 709 -30.80 -3.00 22.13
CA GLU A 709 -29.70 -3.93 22.00
C GLU A 709 -29.09 -3.84 20.62
N GLY A 710 -27.81 -4.21 20.48
CA GLY A 710 -27.10 -4.10 19.20
C GLY A 710 -27.80 -4.85 18.06
N TYR A 711 -28.35 -6.05 18.32
CA TYR A 711 -29.10 -6.82 17.31
C TYR A 711 -30.44 -6.16 16.93
N GLU A 712 -31.06 -5.37 17.83
CA GLU A 712 -32.29 -4.64 17.55
C GLU A 712 -32.02 -3.45 16.62
N GLU A 713 -30.91 -2.71 16.85
CA GLU A 713 -30.45 -1.67 15.93
C GLU A 713 -30.08 -2.27 14.55
N GLU A 714 -29.37 -3.40 14.53
CA GLU A 714 -29.05 -4.09 13.28
C GLU A 714 -30.29 -4.58 12.53
N LEU A 715 -31.31 -5.05 13.22
CA LEU A 715 -32.57 -5.43 12.61
C LEU A 715 -33.25 -4.24 11.92
N MET A 716 -33.30 -3.07 12.57
CA MET A 716 -33.86 -1.86 11.98
C MET A 716 -33.05 -1.40 10.75
N ILE A 717 -31.73 -1.37 10.86
CA ILE A 717 -30.85 -0.95 9.77
C ILE A 717 -31.01 -1.90 8.56
N ALA A 718 -30.93 -3.21 8.80
CA ALA A 718 -31.03 -4.22 7.76
C ALA A 718 -32.37 -4.16 7.03
N LYS A 719 -33.47 -4.04 7.75
CA LYS A 719 -34.82 -4.03 7.15
C LYS A 719 -35.17 -2.68 6.52
N LEU A 720 -34.98 -1.59 7.26
CA LEU A 720 -35.55 -0.28 6.91
C LEU A 720 -34.62 0.52 5.98
N PHE A 721 -33.31 0.35 6.11
CA PHE A 721 -32.35 1.17 5.37
C PHE A 721 -31.57 0.39 4.29
N MET A 722 -31.29 -0.92 4.52
CA MET A 722 -30.64 -1.76 3.52
C MET A 722 -31.63 -2.53 2.65
N GLY A 723 -32.93 -2.59 3.02
CA GLY A 723 -33.96 -3.26 2.24
C GLY A 723 -33.86 -4.79 2.23
N MET A 724 -33.22 -5.40 3.22
CA MET A 724 -33.08 -6.86 3.29
C MET A 724 -34.46 -7.54 3.49
N ASP A 725 -34.64 -8.70 2.86
CA ASP A 725 -35.83 -9.53 3.12
C ASP A 725 -35.79 -10.20 4.51
N TRP A 726 -36.96 -10.57 5.03
CA TRP A 726 -37.07 -11.13 6.37
C TRP A 726 -36.33 -12.46 6.55
N GLU A 727 -36.24 -13.27 5.52
CA GLU A 727 -35.53 -14.56 5.59
C GLU A 727 -34.01 -14.37 5.64
N SER A 728 -33.50 -13.43 4.86
CA SER A 728 -32.08 -13.03 4.92
C SER A 728 -31.73 -12.45 6.29
N ILE A 729 -32.57 -11.61 6.88
CA ILE A 729 -32.40 -11.07 8.23
C ILE A 729 -32.38 -12.19 9.27
N ARG A 730 -33.34 -13.13 9.20
CA ARG A 730 -33.40 -14.28 10.11
C ARG A 730 -32.12 -15.10 10.11
N ARG A 731 -31.56 -15.35 8.92
CA ARG A 731 -30.30 -16.09 8.76
C ARG A 731 -29.09 -15.31 9.28
N THR A 732 -29.01 -14.01 8.93
CA THR A 732 -27.86 -13.17 9.26
C THR A 732 -27.79 -12.84 10.74
N LEU A 733 -28.91 -12.42 11.34
CA LEU A 733 -28.99 -12.01 12.75
C LEU A 733 -29.36 -13.13 13.70
N LYS A 734 -29.72 -14.32 13.17
CA LYS A 734 -30.17 -15.48 13.94
C LYS A 734 -31.38 -15.17 14.88
N ILE A 735 -32.30 -14.35 14.40
CA ILE A 735 -33.52 -13.96 15.10
C ILE A 735 -34.66 -14.85 14.60
N ASP A 736 -35.30 -15.63 15.49
CA ASP A 736 -36.36 -16.57 15.08
C ASP A 736 -37.59 -15.86 14.53
N LYS A 737 -38.02 -14.75 15.17
CA LYS A 737 -39.23 -13.98 14.82
C LYS A 737 -38.90 -12.49 14.60
N PRO A 738 -38.30 -12.12 13.47
CA PRO A 738 -37.84 -10.74 13.25
C PRO A 738 -39.00 -9.75 13.17
N LEU A 739 -40.17 -10.12 12.67
CA LEU A 739 -41.40 -9.29 12.65
C LEU A 739 -41.88 -8.91 14.04
N ASP A 740 -41.95 -9.90 14.94
CA ASP A 740 -42.38 -9.67 16.34
C ASP A 740 -41.36 -8.83 17.10
N CYS A 741 -40.06 -9.04 16.81
CA CYS A 741 -38.99 -8.21 17.35
C CYS A 741 -39.12 -6.76 16.89
N MET A 742 -39.33 -6.50 15.57
CA MET A 742 -39.54 -5.17 15.04
C MET A 742 -40.73 -4.46 15.69
N ARG A 743 -41.86 -5.18 15.88
CA ARG A 743 -43.05 -4.62 16.54
C ARG A 743 -42.77 -4.17 17.97
N ARG A 744 -42.05 -4.97 18.75
CA ARG A 744 -41.64 -4.62 20.14
C ARG A 744 -40.74 -3.38 20.17
N ILE A 745 -39.76 -3.30 19.24
CA ILE A 745 -38.89 -2.14 19.13
C ILE A 745 -39.71 -0.87 18.84
N VAL A 746 -40.61 -0.94 17.85
CA VAL A 746 -41.47 0.18 17.51
C VAL A 746 -42.38 0.59 18.70
N GLY A 747 -42.90 -0.37 19.47
CA GLY A 747 -43.66 -0.08 20.68
C GLY A 747 -42.89 0.77 21.68
N ARG A 748 -41.66 0.36 22.02
CA ARG A 748 -40.76 1.14 22.91
C ARG A 748 -40.43 2.52 22.37
N MET A 749 -40.29 2.64 21.04
CA MET A 749 -40.03 3.93 20.40
C MET A 749 -41.25 4.84 20.40
N VAL A 750 -42.47 4.33 20.21
CA VAL A 750 -43.72 5.06 20.33
C VAL A 750 -43.88 5.61 21.73
N GLU A 751 -43.75 4.80 22.75
CA GLU A 751 -43.80 5.20 24.17
C GLU A 751 -42.83 6.33 24.48
N ARG A 752 -41.60 6.25 24.00
CA ARG A 752 -40.55 7.29 24.27
C ARG A 752 -40.73 8.57 23.50
N TYR A 753 -41.02 8.47 22.20
CA TYR A 753 -40.97 9.65 21.30
C TYR A 753 -42.32 10.31 21.08
N LEU A 754 -43.42 9.57 21.19
CA LEU A 754 -44.74 10.06 20.86
C LEU A 754 -45.67 10.21 22.07
N ASP A 755 -45.48 9.38 23.12
CA ASP A 755 -46.32 9.43 24.30
C ASP A 755 -45.70 10.22 25.47
N GLY A 756 -44.40 10.58 25.34
CA GLY A 756 -43.71 11.46 26.30
C GLY A 756 -43.54 10.88 27.71
N SER A 757 -43.70 9.57 27.88
CA SER A 757 -43.51 8.87 29.13
C SER A 757 -42.04 8.45 29.33
N GLY A 758 -41.25 9.31 30.02
CA GLY A 758 -39.88 8.92 30.39
C GLY A 758 -39.04 10.08 30.86
#